data_3df359110c96b03a3db00590d190542e
#
_entry.id   3df359110c96b03a3db00590d190542e
#
_cell.length_a   1.000
_cell.length_b   1.000
_cell.length_c   1.000
_cell.angle_alpha   90.00
_cell.angle_beta   90.00
_cell.angle_gamma   90.00
#
_symmetry.space_group_name_H-M   'P 1'
#
loop_
_entity.id
_entity.type
_entity.pdbx_description
1 polymer ?
#
loop_
_entity_poly.entity_id
_entity_poly.type
_entity_poly.pdbx_seq_one_letter_code
_entity_poly.pdbx_strand_id
1 'polypeptide(L)'
;MSVKIALAGNPNCGKTTLFNALTGSNQFVGNWPGVTVEKKEGKLKGHKDVTIMDLPGIYSLSPYTLEEVVARNYLINERPDAIINIVDGTNIERNLYLSTQIMELGIPVVMAVNMMDLVEKAGDKIHTDKLSKLLGCEVVEISALKGTGIQKAAEKAISLAERKNEVTPVHEFDSKVEDAITAVGTMLGMDIPEAQKRFFAIKLLEKDDKIKEQMKSVPDVSAEIKTLEDAFDDDTESIITNERYVYISSIIGKCVTKGRKGGMTVSDKIDRIVTNRWLALPIFAVVMFIVYYVSITTVGGFLTDWTNDVLFGDIIPPAIEKALVAVNCADWLQGLILDGIVAGVGAVLAFVPQMLVLFIFLAFLEGCGYMARVAFIMDRIFRKFGLSGKSFIPMLIGSGCGVPGVMASRTIESDRDRKMTIMTTTFVPCGAKLPIIALIAGAFFNNAGWVAWSAYFVGVAAIICSGIILKKTKMFSGEPAPFVMELPAYHMPTVGNVLRSMWERGWSFIKKAGTIILLSTIILWFLMSFGWVDGKFGMLDAEQLNDSILASIGNVIAPIFAPLGWTKAGEGWKMAVAAITGLIAKENVVATFGMLFGFAEVAEDGSEIWGNLAQVMTPIAAYGFLVFNLLCAPCFAAMGAIKREMNNAKWFWFAIGYQCCLAYIVSLCIYQFGTLFTGGGFGLWTVVAVVLLIAFLYMLFRPYKESKSLKVA
;
A
#
# COMPACT_ATOMS: atom_id res chain seq x y z
N MET A 1 -20.51 31.63 22.03
CA MET A 1 -19.18 30.98 21.92
C MET A 1 -19.34 29.80 20.96
N SER A 2 -18.45 29.63 20.01
CA SER A 2 -18.52 28.44 19.16
C SER A 2 -18.07 27.20 19.94
N VAL A 3 -18.94 26.20 20.04
CA VAL A 3 -18.63 24.92 20.70
C VAL A 3 -17.87 24.01 19.72
N LYS A 4 -16.78 23.42 20.17
CA LYS A 4 -15.99 22.44 19.39
C LYS A 4 -16.19 21.04 19.96
N ILE A 5 -16.67 20.11 19.15
CA ILE A 5 -16.86 18.71 19.51
C ILE A 5 -15.96 17.85 18.63
N ALA A 6 -15.16 16.98 19.25
CA ALA A 6 -14.33 16.01 18.54
C ALA A 6 -15.05 14.67 18.40
N LEU A 7 -14.96 14.04 17.21
CA LEU A 7 -15.34 12.65 17.01
C LEU A 7 -14.09 11.77 17.10
N ALA A 8 -14.07 10.87 18.06
CA ALA A 8 -12.99 9.91 18.27
C ALA A 8 -13.54 8.48 18.24
N GLY A 9 -12.73 7.52 17.83
CA GLY A 9 -13.11 6.11 17.82
C GLY A 9 -12.17 5.26 16.98
N ASN A 10 -12.30 3.96 17.13
CA ASN A 10 -11.48 2.99 16.42
C ASN A 10 -11.73 3.05 14.90
N PRO A 11 -10.78 2.62 14.06
CA PRO A 11 -11.04 2.39 12.66
C PRO A 11 -12.24 1.44 12.47
N ASN A 12 -13.06 1.72 11.47
CA ASN A 12 -14.26 0.95 11.11
C ASN A 12 -15.44 0.95 12.12
N CYS A 13 -15.38 1.71 13.20
CA CYS A 13 -16.51 1.85 14.13
C CYS A 13 -17.71 2.66 13.57
N GLY A 14 -17.61 3.18 12.33
CA GLY A 14 -18.67 3.98 11.68
C GLY A 14 -18.54 5.49 11.87
N LYS A 15 -17.36 5.99 12.27
CA LYS A 15 -17.07 7.40 12.57
C LYS A 15 -17.39 8.32 11.38
N THR A 16 -16.88 8.03 10.20
CA THR A 16 -17.14 8.83 8.98
C THR A 16 -18.62 8.84 8.60
N THR A 17 -19.33 7.73 8.79
CA THR A 17 -20.78 7.66 8.57
C THR A 17 -21.53 8.58 9.52
N LEU A 18 -21.16 8.58 10.81
CA LEU A 18 -21.73 9.47 11.82
C LEU A 18 -21.41 10.94 11.50
N PHE A 19 -20.17 11.26 11.14
CA PHE A 19 -19.76 12.62 10.78
C PHE A 19 -20.59 13.17 9.62
N ASN A 20 -20.75 12.37 8.55
CA ASN A 20 -21.55 12.74 7.39
C ASN A 20 -23.04 12.94 7.75
N ALA A 21 -23.59 12.11 8.63
CA ALA A 21 -24.95 12.25 9.09
C ALA A 21 -25.17 13.52 9.92
N LEU A 22 -24.21 13.90 10.77
CA LEU A 22 -24.27 15.09 11.63
C LEU A 22 -24.05 16.39 10.86
N THR A 23 -23.11 16.43 9.89
CA THR A 23 -22.68 17.66 9.20
C THR A 23 -23.32 17.86 7.82
N GLY A 24 -23.69 16.78 7.12
CA GLY A 24 -24.24 16.84 5.77
C GLY A 24 -23.23 17.33 4.73
N SER A 25 -23.64 18.29 3.87
CA SER A 25 -22.79 18.86 2.82
C SER A 25 -21.86 20.00 3.29
N ASN A 26 -21.99 20.46 4.53
CA ASN A 26 -21.24 21.59 5.08
C ASN A 26 -19.94 21.11 5.73
N GLN A 27 -19.04 20.59 4.91
CA GLN A 27 -17.75 20.02 5.37
C GLN A 27 -16.58 20.75 4.73
N PHE A 28 -15.54 20.95 5.52
CA PHE A 28 -14.22 21.36 5.04
C PHE A 28 -13.29 20.16 5.11
N VAL A 29 -12.61 19.88 3.99
CA VAL A 29 -11.63 18.79 3.89
C VAL A 29 -10.29 19.39 3.53
N GLY A 30 -9.28 19.11 4.33
CA GLY A 30 -7.91 19.56 4.14
C GLY A 30 -6.94 18.54 4.74
N ASN A 31 -5.68 18.95 4.94
CA ASN A 31 -4.72 18.15 5.67
C ASN A 31 -4.39 18.81 7.02
N TRP A 32 -4.03 18.00 8.01
CA TRP A 32 -3.49 18.52 9.25
C TRP A 32 -2.15 19.23 8.99
N PRO A 33 -1.84 20.33 9.68
CA PRO A 33 -0.61 21.08 9.48
C PRO A 33 0.64 20.20 9.58
N GLY A 34 1.50 20.23 8.56
CA GLY A 34 2.78 19.53 8.54
C GLY A 34 2.73 18.03 8.28
N VAL A 35 1.55 17.45 8.07
CA VAL A 35 1.38 16.00 7.82
C VAL A 35 0.39 15.73 6.68
N THR A 36 0.44 14.53 6.11
CA THR A 36 -0.45 14.09 5.01
C THR A 36 -1.78 13.48 5.50
N VAL A 37 -2.08 13.59 6.79
CA VAL A 37 -3.30 13.07 7.40
C VAL A 37 -4.46 14.00 7.07
N GLU A 38 -5.57 13.44 6.61
CA GLU A 38 -6.77 14.19 6.22
C GLU A 38 -7.46 14.81 7.46
N LYS A 39 -7.78 16.10 7.37
CA LYS A 39 -8.54 16.84 8.38
C LYS A 39 -9.94 17.10 7.84
N LYS A 40 -10.96 16.70 8.58
CA LYS A 40 -12.36 16.98 8.26
C LYS A 40 -13.01 17.74 9.40
N GLU A 41 -13.59 18.89 9.08
CA GLU A 41 -14.42 19.65 10.03
C GLU A 41 -15.72 20.05 9.36
N GLY A 42 -16.78 20.18 10.15
CA GLY A 42 -18.08 20.56 9.65
C GLY A 42 -18.97 21.15 10.72
N LYS A 43 -19.96 21.94 10.29
CA LYS A 43 -20.97 22.49 11.22
C LYS A 43 -22.08 21.48 11.45
N LEU A 44 -22.51 21.36 12.70
CA LEU A 44 -23.64 20.50 13.06
C LEU A 44 -24.93 21.01 12.41
N LYS A 45 -25.69 20.10 11.82
CA LYS A 45 -27.03 20.41 11.28
C LYS A 45 -27.94 20.97 12.39
N GLY A 46 -28.55 22.11 12.16
CA GLY A 46 -29.42 22.77 13.13
C GLY A 46 -28.70 23.67 14.13
N HIS A 47 -27.38 23.58 14.29
CA HIS A 47 -26.57 24.36 15.22
C HIS A 47 -25.35 24.97 14.51
N LYS A 48 -25.47 26.18 14.00
CA LYS A 48 -24.41 26.86 13.20
C LYS A 48 -23.18 27.27 14.05
N ASP A 49 -23.31 27.34 15.35
CA ASP A 49 -22.30 27.69 16.34
C ASP A 49 -21.52 26.47 16.86
N VAL A 50 -21.94 25.26 16.48
CA VAL A 50 -21.27 24.00 16.87
C VAL A 50 -20.46 23.45 15.70
N THR A 51 -19.16 23.29 15.92
CA THR A 51 -18.23 22.70 14.95
C THR A 51 -17.85 21.28 15.38
N ILE A 52 -17.97 20.33 14.49
CA ILE A 52 -17.55 18.94 14.67
C ILE A 52 -16.25 18.70 13.94
N MET A 53 -15.27 18.15 14.63
CA MET A 53 -13.97 17.74 14.13
C MET A 53 -13.91 16.22 14.02
N ASP A 54 -13.71 15.66 12.81
CA ASP A 54 -13.49 14.24 12.61
C ASP A 54 -12.01 13.92 12.81
N LEU A 55 -11.67 13.25 13.91
CA LEU A 55 -10.31 12.79 14.17
C LEU A 55 -10.01 11.52 13.35
N PRO A 56 -8.76 11.25 13.01
CA PRO A 56 -8.36 9.96 12.44
C PRO A 56 -8.84 8.80 13.30
N GLY A 57 -9.12 7.65 12.67
CA GLY A 57 -9.43 6.42 13.41
C GLY A 57 -8.18 5.88 14.08
N ILE A 58 -8.21 5.69 15.39
CA ILE A 58 -7.08 5.28 16.20
C ILE A 58 -7.46 4.15 17.14
N TYR A 59 -6.49 3.31 17.51
CA TYR A 59 -6.69 2.25 18.50
C TYR A 59 -6.20 2.64 19.89
N SER A 60 -5.26 3.56 19.96
CA SER A 60 -4.64 4.02 21.20
C SER A 60 -4.20 5.49 21.09
N LEU A 61 -4.04 6.15 22.22
CA LEU A 61 -3.37 7.45 22.32
C LEU A 61 -1.85 7.30 22.57
N SER A 62 -1.32 6.07 22.59
CA SER A 62 0.12 5.78 22.55
C SER A 62 0.55 5.75 21.06
N PRO A 63 1.40 6.69 20.58
CA PRO A 63 1.55 6.93 19.15
C PRO A 63 2.53 5.96 18.50
N TYR A 64 1.99 5.03 17.77
CA TYR A 64 2.72 4.21 16.81
C TYR A 64 2.55 4.70 15.37
N THR A 65 1.50 5.48 15.08
CA THR A 65 1.15 5.99 13.76
C THR A 65 1.06 7.52 13.74
N LEU A 66 1.17 8.13 12.56
CA LEU A 66 0.99 9.59 12.41
C LEU A 66 -0.43 10.01 12.76
N GLU A 67 -1.42 9.19 12.44
CA GLU A 67 -2.83 9.39 12.77
C GLU A 67 -3.05 9.49 14.28
N GLU A 68 -2.40 8.59 15.05
CA GLU A 68 -2.47 8.60 16.50
C GLU A 68 -1.78 9.83 17.11
N VAL A 69 -0.63 10.23 16.54
CA VAL A 69 0.06 11.49 16.94
C VAL A 69 -0.86 12.69 16.71
N VAL A 70 -1.49 12.78 15.55
CA VAL A 70 -2.39 13.89 15.18
C VAL A 70 -3.59 13.95 16.10
N ALA A 71 -4.28 12.82 16.31
CA ALA A 71 -5.46 12.76 17.17
C ALA A 71 -5.12 13.14 18.62
N ARG A 72 -4.04 12.59 19.17
CA ARG A 72 -3.56 12.89 20.50
C ARG A 72 -3.19 14.36 20.66
N ASN A 73 -2.39 14.91 19.75
CA ASN A 73 -1.96 16.30 19.81
C ASN A 73 -3.16 17.26 19.75
N TYR A 74 -4.17 16.94 18.93
CA TYR A 74 -5.40 17.72 18.90
C TYR A 74 -6.15 17.68 20.23
N LEU A 75 -6.32 16.50 20.81
CA LEU A 75 -7.04 16.33 22.07
C LEU A 75 -6.33 17.00 23.25
N ILE A 76 -4.99 16.98 23.29
CA ILE A 76 -4.20 17.59 24.38
C ILE A 76 -4.09 19.11 24.19
N ASN A 77 -3.75 19.60 22.99
CA ASN A 77 -3.38 20.99 22.75
C ASN A 77 -4.59 21.88 22.42
N GLU A 78 -5.51 21.41 21.55
CA GLU A 78 -6.70 22.16 21.15
C GLU A 78 -7.86 22.01 22.15
N ARG A 79 -7.85 20.95 22.91
CA ARG A 79 -8.79 20.64 24.00
C ARG A 79 -10.24 20.96 23.63
N PRO A 80 -10.93 20.13 22.84
CA PRO A 80 -12.32 20.34 22.45
C PRO A 80 -13.23 20.41 23.69
N ASP A 81 -14.37 21.11 23.56
CA ASP A 81 -15.32 21.30 24.69
C ASP A 81 -16.03 20.00 25.08
N ALA A 82 -16.16 19.04 24.13
CA ALA A 82 -16.63 17.67 24.39
C ALA A 82 -16.12 16.70 23.34
N ILE A 83 -16.14 15.41 23.66
CA ILE A 83 -15.79 14.32 22.75
C ILE A 83 -16.99 13.39 22.57
N ILE A 84 -17.33 13.06 21.31
CA ILE A 84 -18.19 11.93 21.02
C ILE A 84 -17.28 10.75 20.68
N ASN A 85 -17.18 9.79 21.59
CA ASN A 85 -16.41 8.57 21.39
C ASN A 85 -17.30 7.49 20.79
N ILE A 86 -17.02 7.10 19.56
CA ILE A 86 -17.80 6.11 18.83
C ILE A 86 -17.20 4.73 19.07
N VAL A 87 -18.03 3.83 19.57
CA VAL A 87 -17.68 2.47 19.98
C VAL A 87 -18.49 1.48 19.14
N ASP A 88 -17.82 0.50 18.54
CA ASP A 88 -18.49 -0.61 17.86
C ASP A 88 -19.10 -1.56 18.90
N GLY A 89 -20.43 -1.63 18.96
CA GLY A 89 -21.17 -2.50 19.88
C GLY A 89 -20.92 -3.98 19.65
N THR A 90 -20.55 -4.40 18.42
CA THR A 90 -20.25 -5.81 18.12
C THR A 90 -18.88 -6.24 18.67
N ASN A 91 -17.96 -5.30 18.91
CA ASN A 91 -16.62 -5.51 19.44
C ASN A 91 -16.30 -4.53 20.59
N ILE A 92 -17.25 -4.39 21.49
CA ILE A 92 -17.21 -3.35 22.54
C ILE A 92 -15.96 -3.45 23.42
N GLU A 93 -15.54 -4.64 23.82
CA GLU A 93 -14.40 -4.89 24.70
C GLU A 93 -13.12 -4.21 24.20
N ARG A 94 -12.82 -4.38 22.94
CA ARG A 94 -11.63 -3.79 22.33
C ARG A 94 -11.72 -2.29 22.16
N ASN A 95 -12.92 -1.80 21.81
CA ASN A 95 -13.13 -0.37 21.61
C ASN A 95 -13.03 0.40 22.93
N LEU A 96 -13.34 -0.21 24.06
CA LEU A 96 -13.20 0.38 25.37
C LEU A 96 -11.74 0.69 25.76
N TYR A 97 -10.75 0.06 25.14
CA TYR A 97 -9.34 0.37 25.38
C TYR A 97 -9.00 1.83 25.03
N LEU A 98 -9.42 2.30 23.86
CA LEU A 98 -9.29 3.70 23.50
C LEU A 98 -10.17 4.58 24.38
N SER A 99 -11.39 4.14 24.70
CA SER A 99 -12.33 4.89 25.53
C SER A 99 -11.77 5.20 26.91
N THR A 100 -11.08 4.26 27.56
CA THR A 100 -10.42 4.50 28.87
C THR A 100 -9.36 5.58 28.76
N GLN A 101 -8.54 5.58 27.70
CA GLN A 101 -7.51 6.59 27.49
C GLN A 101 -8.09 7.98 27.18
N ILE A 102 -9.20 8.06 26.43
CA ILE A 102 -9.89 9.34 26.16
C ILE A 102 -10.45 9.93 27.45
N MET A 103 -11.01 9.11 28.32
CA MET A 103 -11.54 9.57 29.61
C MET A 103 -10.45 10.09 30.54
N GLU A 104 -9.22 9.58 30.45
CA GLU A 104 -8.07 10.06 31.25
C GLU A 104 -7.65 11.50 30.89
N LEU A 105 -8.07 12.05 29.75
CA LEU A 105 -7.79 13.43 29.35
C LEU A 105 -8.59 14.48 30.11
N GLY A 106 -9.60 14.09 30.91
CA GLY A 106 -10.44 14.99 31.69
C GLY A 106 -11.37 15.86 30.83
N ILE A 107 -11.63 15.50 29.58
CA ILE A 107 -12.56 16.17 28.68
C ILE A 107 -13.92 15.45 28.76
N PRO A 108 -15.07 16.18 28.81
CA PRO A 108 -16.38 15.55 28.80
C PRO A 108 -16.60 14.63 27.63
N VAL A 109 -17.02 13.37 27.88
CA VAL A 109 -17.19 12.33 26.86
C VAL A 109 -18.64 11.85 26.81
N VAL A 110 -19.17 11.78 25.60
CA VAL A 110 -20.38 11.00 25.28
C VAL A 110 -19.96 9.75 24.51
N MET A 111 -20.23 8.58 25.05
CA MET A 111 -20.00 7.32 24.36
C MET A 111 -21.19 6.98 23.46
N ALA A 112 -20.96 6.92 22.16
CA ALA A 112 -21.94 6.53 21.17
C ALA A 112 -21.70 5.06 20.77
N VAL A 113 -22.48 4.13 21.32
CA VAL A 113 -22.39 2.71 20.98
C VAL A 113 -23.13 2.49 19.66
N ASN A 114 -22.37 2.25 18.61
CA ASN A 114 -22.83 2.10 17.23
C ASN A 114 -23.09 0.62 16.88
N MET A 115 -23.72 0.39 15.73
CA MET A 115 -24.09 -0.93 15.23
C MET A 115 -25.04 -1.71 16.14
N MET A 116 -25.87 -1.02 16.92
CA MET A 116 -26.85 -1.65 17.80
C MET A 116 -27.84 -2.54 17.07
N ASP A 117 -28.14 -2.23 15.82
CA ASP A 117 -28.96 -3.09 14.95
C ASP A 117 -28.32 -4.45 14.63
N LEU A 118 -26.98 -4.53 14.62
CA LEU A 118 -26.26 -5.79 14.47
C LEU A 118 -26.16 -6.55 15.79
N VAL A 119 -25.97 -5.84 16.91
CA VAL A 119 -25.97 -6.42 18.26
C VAL A 119 -27.33 -7.10 18.55
N GLU A 120 -28.45 -6.40 18.27
CA GLU A 120 -29.79 -6.97 18.41
C GLU A 120 -30.02 -8.20 17.53
N LYS A 121 -29.59 -8.14 16.27
CA LYS A 121 -29.68 -9.29 15.35
C LYS A 121 -28.87 -10.50 15.81
N ALA A 122 -27.76 -10.29 16.50
CA ALA A 122 -26.96 -11.35 17.10
C ALA A 122 -27.62 -11.95 18.35
N GLY A 123 -28.65 -11.29 18.89
CA GLY A 123 -29.33 -11.63 20.14
C GLY A 123 -28.54 -11.21 21.37
N ASP A 124 -27.51 -10.39 21.20
CA ASP A 124 -26.71 -9.83 22.28
C ASP A 124 -27.42 -8.61 22.89
N LYS A 125 -27.18 -8.35 24.17
CA LYS A 125 -27.75 -7.21 24.86
C LYS A 125 -26.66 -6.45 25.61
N ILE A 126 -26.54 -5.17 25.31
CA ILE A 126 -25.66 -4.24 26.02
C ILE A 126 -26.52 -3.40 26.98
N HIS A 127 -26.20 -3.45 28.28
CA HIS A 127 -26.87 -2.67 29.31
C HIS A 127 -26.22 -1.30 29.44
N THR A 128 -26.65 -0.35 28.59
CA THR A 128 -26.07 1.00 28.48
C THR A 128 -26.13 1.81 29.76
N ASP A 129 -27.21 1.64 30.56
CA ASP A 129 -27.34 2.30 31.88
C ASP A 129 -26.29 1.83 32.90
N LYS A 130 -25.95 0.52 32.90
CA LYS A 130 -24.90 -0.04 33.71
C LYS A 130 -23.52 0.40 33.23
N LEU A 131 -23.34 0.39 31.92
CA LEU A 131 -22.11 0.83 31.27
C LEU A 131 -21.82 2.29 31.58
N SER A 132 -22.83 3.17 31.51
CA SER A 132 -22.74 4.58 31.85
C SER A 132 -22.28 4.81 33.31
N LYS A 133 -22.86 4.05 34.24
CA LYS A 133 -22.48 4.15 35.67
C LYS A 133 -21.04 3.67 35.94
N LEU A 134 -20.61 2.59 35.29
CA LEU A 134 -19.27 2.02 35.50
C LEU A 134 -18.17 2.84 34.83
N LEU A 135 -18.46 3.44 33.69
CA LEU A 135 -17.50 4.30 33.01
C LEU A 135 -17.52 5.76 33.46
N GLY A 136 -18.58 6.18 34.14
CA GLY A 136 -18.75 7.59 34.59
C GLY A 136 -19.01 8.56 33.41
N CYS A 137 -19.50 8.10 32.27
CA CYS A 137 -19.82 8.94 31.14
C CYS A 137 -21.22 8.65 30.59
N GLU A 138 -21.79 9.60 29.85
CA GLU A 138 -23.06 9.42 29.17
C GLU A 138 -22.93 8.40 28.02
N VAL A 139 -23.79 7.39 27.98
CA VAL A 139 -23.82 6.36 26.93
C VAL A 139 -25.09 6.49 26.11
N VAL A 140 -24.97 6.44 24.78
CA VAL A 140 -26.09 6.54 23.83
C VAL A 140 -26.00 5.42 22.81
N GLU A 141 -27.08 4.69 22.61
CA GLU A 141 -27.22 3.69 21.55
C GLU A 141 -27.48 4.37 20.21
N ILE A 142 -26.69 4.02 19.21
CA ILE A 142 -26.84 4.58 17.86
C ILE A 142 -26.77 3.48 16.79
N SER A 143 -27.35 3.77 15.63
CA SER A 143 -27.01 3.11 14.36
C SER A 143 -26.75 4.19 13.33
N ALA A 144 -25.48 4.46 13.06
CA ALA A 144 -25.05 5.51 12.14
C ALA A 144 -25.58 5.23 10.70
N LEU A 145 -25.69 3.96 10.32
CA LEU A 145 -26.21 3.56 9.02
C LEU A 145 -27.72 3.81 8.88
N LYS A 146 -28.50 3.55 9.95
CA LYS A 146 -29.95 3.77 9.97
C LYS A 146 -30.36 5.17 10.39
N GLY A 147 -29.42 5.98 10.88
CA GLY A 147 -29.70 7.33 11.37
C GLY A 147 -30.36 7.40 12.74
N THR A 148 -30.44 6.29 13.49
CA THR A 148 -31.10 6.26 14.81
C THR A 148 -30.14 6.69 15.93
N GLY A 149 -30.63 7.45 16.92
CA GLY A 149 -29.89 7.87 18.10
C GLY A 149 -28.86 8.99 17.88
N ILE A 150 -28.55 9.36 16.64
CA ILE A 150 -27.49 10.33 16.26
C ILE A 150 -27.75 11.71 16.88
N GLN A 151 -28.96 12.22 16.73
CA GLN A 151 -29.34 13.54 17.26
C GLN A 151 -29.22 13.59 18.78
N LYS A 152 -29.67 12.53 19.46
CA LYS A 152 -29.57 12.40 20.92
C LYS A 152 -28.12 12.43 21.42
N ALA A 153 -27.19 11.79 20.69
CA ALA A 153 -25.78 11.81 21.02
C ALA A 153 -25.17 13.24 20.85
N ALA A 154 -25.55 13.94 19.78
CA ALA A 154 -25.12 15.32 19.55
C ALA A 154 -25.65 16.29 20.61
N GLU A 155 -26.95 16.22 20.96
CA GLU A 155 -27.57 17.07 21.98
C GLU A 155 -26.93 16.86 23.36
N LYS A 156 -26.65 15.62 23.75
CA LYS A 156 -25.93 15.30 24.97
C LYS A 156 -24.51 15.87 24.97
N ALA A 157 -23.79 15.78 23.86
CA ALA A 157 -22.44 16.33 23.74
C ALA A 157 -22.46 17.88 23.87
N ILE A 158 -23.44 18.56 23.27
CA ILE A 158 -23.63 20.00 23.41
C ILE A 158 -23.89 20.35 24.88
N SER A 159 -24.83 19.67 25.52
CA SER A 159 -25.17 19.91 26.93
C SER A 159 -23.98 19.73 27.87
N LEU A 160 -23.11 18.74 27.60
CA LEU A 160 -21.87 18.55 28.39
C LEU A 160 -20.84 19.64 28.11
N ALA A 161 -20.69 20.05 26.84
CA ALA A 161 -19.78 21.13 26.43
C ALA A 161 -20.17 22.48 27.10
N GLU A 162 -21.48 22.77 27.21
CA GLU A 162 -21.99 23.99 27.84
C GLU A 162 -21.74 24.01 29.35
N ARG A 163 -21.77 22.85 30.02
CA ARG A 163 -21.56 22.77 31.50
C ARG A 163 -20.11 22.98 31.88
N LYS A 164 -19.16 22.82 31.02
CA LYS A 164 -17.69 22.99 31.22
C LYS A 164 -17.15 22.31 32.51
N ASN A 165 -17.76 21.20 32.90
CA ASN A 165 -17.30 20.44 34.05
C ASN A 165 -16.12 19.55 33.67
N GLU A 166 -15.03 19.64 34.42
CA GLU A 166 -13.95 18.68 34.34
C GLU A 166 -14.44 17.31 34.81
N VAL A 167 -14.14 16.26 34.04
CA VAL A 167 -14.56 14.89 34.36
C VAL A 167 -13.35 14.15 34.91
N THR A 168 -13.48 13.60 36.10
CA THR A 168 -12.49 12.71 36.71
C THR A 168 -12.75 11.28 36.23
N PRO A 169 -11.74 10.55 35.73
CA PRO A 169 -11.87 9.15 35.39
C PRO A 169 -12.29 8.31 36.62
N VAL A 170 -13.25 7.42 36.43
CA VAL A 170 -13.77 6.54 37.48
C VAL A 170 -12.98 5.24 37.60
N HIS A 171 -12.18 4.91 36.60
CA HIS A 171 -11.43 3.66 36.60
C HIS A 171 -10.19 3.74 37.51
N GLU A 172 -10.02 2.70 38.31
CA GLU A 172 -8.86 2.48 39.15
C GLU A 172 -8.15 1.19 38.75
N PHE A 173 -6.84 1.24 38.79
CA PHE A 173 -5.95 0.11 38.55
C PHE A 173 -5.59 -0.59 39.88
N ASP A 174 -4.68 -1.57 39.83
CA ASP A 174 -4.14 -2.15 41.06
C ASP A 174 -3.55 -1.06 41.98
N SER A 175 -3.68 -1.23 43.29
CA SER A 175 -3.27 -0.23 44.29
C SER A 175 -1.83 0.25 44.12
N LYS A 176 -0.89 -0.66 43.76
CA LYS A 176 0.52 -0.27 43.55
C LYS A 176 0.70 0.60 42.29
N VAL A 177 -0.11 0.37 41.28
CA VAL A 177 -0.09 1.16 40.04
C VAL A 177 -0.70 2.53 40.32
N GLU A 178 -1.80 2.62 41.09
CA GLU A 178 -2.42 3.89 41.49
C GLU A 178 -1.49 4.73 42.37
N ASP A 179 -0.76 4.09 43.30
CA ASP A 179 0.23 4.76 44.13
C ASP A 179 1.34 5.39 43.27
N ALA A 180 1.83 4.67 42.29
CA ALA A 180 2.84 5.18 41.36
C ALA A 180 2.29 6.31 40.46
N ILE A 181 1.05 6.21 39.96
CA ILE A 181 0.39 7.26 39.18
C ILE A 181 0.25 8.52 40.03
N THR A 182 -0.16 8.38 41.27
CA THR A 182 -0.31 9.50 42.23
C THR A 182 1.04 10.15 42.53
N ALA A 183 2.08 9.34 42.81
CA ALA A 183 3.42 9.84 43.07
C ALA A 183 3.96 10.65 41.85
N VAL A 184 3.89 10.09 40.64
CA VAL A 184 4.28 10.79 39.43
C VAL A 184 3.43 12.04 39.19
N GLY A 185 2.11 11.98 39.44
CA GLY A 185 1.20 13.11 39.33
C GLY A 185 1.59 14.32 40.20
N THR A 186 2.12 14.06 41.42
CA THR A 186 2.62 15.12 42.30
C THR A 186 3.94 15.76 41.84
N MET A 187 4.72 15.03 41.04
CA MET A 187 5.97 15.54 40.45
C MET A 187 5.73 16.43 39.22
N LEU A 188 4.53 16.38 38.63
CA LEU A 188 4.19 17.20 37.46
C LEU A 188 4.04 18.67 37.82
N GLY A 189 4.59 19.56 36.98
CA GLY A 189 4.55 21.00 37.16
C GLY A 189 3.15 21.61 37.06
N MET A 190 3.02 22.87 37.48
CA MET A 190 1.76 23.63 37.38
C MET A 190 1.34 23.99 35.96
N ASP A 191 2.19 23.78 34.99
CA ASP A 191 1.95 23.98 33.55
C ASP A 191 1.02 22.91 32.96
N ILE A 192 0.84 21.78 33.64
CA ILE A 192 -0.09 20.73 33.25
C ILE A 192 -1.41 20.89 34.02
N PRO A 193 -2.56 21.03 33.32
CA PRO A 193 -3.87 21.12 34.00
C PRO A 193 -4.12 19.93 34.91
N GLU A 194 -4.76 20.16 36.06
CA GLU A 194 -5.02 19.12 37.07
C GLU A 194 -5.74 17.90 36.46
N ALA A 195 -6.76 18.17 35.62
CA ALA A 195 -7.52 17.13 34.94
C ALA A 195 -6.70 16.24 33.98
N GLN A 196 -5.52 16.70 33.54
CA GLN A 196 -4.64 15.95 32.63
C GLN A 196 -3.49 15.24 33.36
N LYS A 197 -3.22 15.56 34.62
CA LYS A 197 -2.09 15.01 35.38
C LYS A 197 -2.09 13.49 35.37
N ARG A 198 -3.26 12.85 35.53
CA ARG A 198 -3.38 11.40 35.50
C ARG A 198 -2.92 10.83 34.15
N PHE A 199 -3.36 11.42 33.04
CA PHE A 199 -2.96 11.00 31.67
C PHE A 199 -1.45 11.12 31.49
N PHE A 200 -0.85 12.27 31.85
CA PHE A 200 0.59 12.48 31.71
C PHE A 200 1.39 11.53 32.61
N ALA A 201 0.95 11.29 33.86
CA ALA A 201 1.58 10.34 34.76
C ALA A 201 1.60 8.94 34.21
N ILE A 202 0.46 8.45 33.70
CA ILE A 202 0.37 7.14 33.06
C ILE A 202 1.29 7.04 31.84
N LYS A 203 1.32 8.06 30.97
CA LYS A 203 2.18 8.08 29.79
C LYS A 203 3.67 8.13 30.11
N LEU A 204 4.06 8.78 31.18
CA LEU A 204 5.45 8.75 31.66
C LEU A 204 5.85 7.36 32.19
N LEU A 205 4.94 6.69 32.92
CA LEU A 205 5.15 5.31 33.37
C LEU A 205 5.18 4.32 32.20
N GLU A 206 4.38 4.52 31.15
CA GLU A 206 4.45 3.76 29.87
C GLU A 206 5.72 4.05 29.05
N LYS A 207 6.63 4.92 29.52
CA LYS A 207 7.87 5.32 28.85
C LYS A 207 7.63 6.00 27.49
N ASP A 208 6.49 6.67 27.29
CA ASP A 208 6.15 7.37 26.03
C ASP A 208 7.06 8.58 25.81
N ASP A 209 8.05 8.45 24.89
CA ASP A 209 8.98 9.54 24.59
C ASP A 209 8.31 10.74 23.92
N LYS A 210 7.19 10.52 23.22
CA LYS A 210 6.47 11.59 22.53
C LYS A 210 5.72 12.50 23.49
N ILE A 211 5.34 12.03 24.67
CA ILE A 211 4.73 12.88 25.68
C ILE A 211 5.78 13.79 26.33
N LYS A 212 7.02 13.34 26.46
CA LYS A 212 8.13 14.13 26.98
C LYS A 212 8.41 15.36 26.12
N GLU A 213 8.23 15.24 24.78
CA GLU A 213 8.41 16.35 23.84
C GLU A 213 7.37 17.49 24.05
N GLN A 214 6.23 17.21 24.69
CA GLN A 214 5.16 18.18 24.95
C GLN A 214 5.28 18.85 26.30
N MET A 215 6.21 18.41 27.16
CA MET A 215 6.41 18.91 28.51
C MET A 215 7.55 19.91 28.57
N LYS A 216 7.40 21.01 29.31
CA LYS A 216 8.47 21.99 29.56
C LYS A 216 9.55 21.43 30.48
N SER A 217 9.13 20.65 31.47
CA SER A 217 10.00 19.96 32.41
C SER A 217 9.53 18.53 32.57
N VAL A 218 10.44 17.57 32.32
CA VAL A 218 10.18 16.15 32.46
C VAL A 218 10.71 15.68 33.81
N PRO A 219 9.88 15.19 34.73
CA PRO A 219 10.34 14.66 36.04
C PRO A 219 11.08 13.34 35.79
N ASP A 220 12.01 13.00 36.68
CA ASP A 220 12.64 11.69 36.69
C ASP A 220 11.74 10.71 37.45
N VAL A 221 11.17 9.79 36.69
CA VAL A 221 10.23 8.73 37.15
C VAL A 221 10.88 7.34 37.21
N SER A 222 12.20 7.28 37.12
CA SER A 222 12.94 6.01 37.02
C SER A 222 12.78 5.13 38.28
N ALA A 223 12.58 5.74 39.43
CA ALA A 223 12.39 5.03 40.72
C ALA A 223 11.02 4.34 40.76
N GLU A 224 9.95 5.04 40.34
CA GLU A 224 8.58 4.54 40.29
C GLU A 224 8.44 3.42 39.23
N ILE A 225 9.07 3.59 38.06
CA ILE A 225 9.13 2.57 37.02
C ILE A 225 9.79 1.30 37.58
N LYS A 226 10.96 1.43 38.20
CA LYS A 226 11.67 0.27 38.74
C LYS A 226 10.87 -0.42 39.85
N THR A 227 10.19 0.34 40.70
CA THR A 227 9.34 -0.23 41.76
C THR A 227 8.21 -1.06 41.18
N LEU A 228 7.56 -0.61 40.09
CA LEU A 228 6.51 -1.36 39.41
C LEU A 228 7.07 -2.61 38.70
N GLU A 229 8.17 -2.47 37.98
CA GLU A 229 8.81 -3.59 37.28
C GLU A 229 9.25 -4.68 38.25
N ASP A 230 9.83 -4.31 39.38
CA ASP A 230 10.22 -5.25 40.45
C ASP A 230 9.00 -5.89 41.14
N ALA A 231 7.84 -5.19 41.19
CA ALA A 231 6.63 -5.67 41.88
C ALA A 231 5.80 -6.64 41.02
N PHE A 232 5.85 -6.51 39.69
CA PHE A 232 5.03 -7.29 38.74
C PHE A 232 5.85 -8.22 37.84
N ASP A 233 7.18 -8.15 37.88
CA ASP A 233 8.13 -8.93 37.04
C ASP A 233 7.86 -8.76 35.52
N ASP A 234 7.47 -7.55 35.12
CA ASP A 234 7.15 -7.18 33.73
C ASP A 234 7.51 -5.71 33.48
N ASP A 235 7.55 -5.28 32.21
CA ASP A 235 7.75 -3.87 31.89
C ASP A 235 6.51 -3.03 32.19
N THR A 236 6.70 -1.75 32.50
CA THR A 236 5.58 -0.87 32.93
C THR A 236 4.55 -0.62 31.83
N GLU A 237 4.92 -0.65 30.55
CA GLU A 237 3.98 -0.55 29.41
C GLU A 237 3.03 -1.75 29.39
N SER A 238 3.57 -2.97 29.57
CA SER A 238 2.81 -4.22 29.66
C SER A 238 1.91 -4.24 30.90
N ILE A 239 2.42 -3.80 32.05
CA ILE A 239 1.66 -3.74 33.32
C ILE A 239 0.43 -2.86 33.14
N ILE A 240 0.59 -1.61 32.69
CA ILE A 240 -0.53 -0.66 32.51
C ILE A 240 -1.52 -1.16 31.45
N THR A 241 -1.01 -1.74 30.37
CA THR A 241 -1.87 -2.34 29.32
C THR A 241 -2.71 -3.48 29.89
N ASN A 242 -2.11 -4.36 30.68
CA ASN A 242 -2.82 -5.46 31.34
C ASN A 242 -3.89 -4.95 32.31
N GLU A 243 -3.57 -3.97 33.14
CA GLU A 243 -4.52 -3.35 34.09
C GLU A 243 -5.74 -2.74 33.37
N ARG A 244 -5.55 -2.08 32.22
CA ARG A 244 -6.67 -1.61 31.37
C ARG A 244 -7.56 -2.76 30.92
N TYR A 245 -6.99 -3.88 30.49
CA TYR A 245 -7.76 -5.04 30.05
C TYR A 245 -8.47 -5.74 31.23
N VAL A 246 -7.87 -5.82 32.39
CA VAL A 246 -8.51 -6.34 33.61
C VAL A 246 -9.74 -5.50 33.95
N TYR A 247 -9.60 -4.17 33.96
CA TYR A 247 -10.72 -3.26 34.19
C TYR A 247 -11.82 -3.43 33.15
N ILE A 248 -11.49 -3.41 31.86
CA ILE A 248 -12.44 -3.57 30.74
C ILE A 248 -13.19 -4.91 30.83
N SER A 249 -12.49 -6.00 31.08
CA SER A 249 -13.11 -7.33 31.22
C SER A 249 -14.07 -7.40 32.39
N SER A 250 -13.76 -6.69 33.48
CA SER A 250 -14.66 -6.57 34.65
C SER A 250 -15.97 -5.87 34.32
N ILE A 251 -15.92 -4.83 33.46
CA ILE A 251 -17.10 -4.09 32.99
C ILE A 251 -17.93 -4.94 32.05
N ILE A 252 -17.27 -5.54 31.05
CA ILE A 252 -17.95 -6.34 30.01
C ILE A 252 -18.75 -7.46 30.64
N GLY A 253 -18.16 -8.18 31.61
CA GLY A 253 -18.85 -9.25 32.34
C GLY A 253 -20.15 -8.82 33.04
N LYS A 254 -20.27 -7.53 33.42
CA LYS A 254 -21.44 -6.95 34.09
C LYS A 254 -22.45 -6.30 33.14
N CYS A 255 -21.99 -5.81 32.00
CA CYS A 255 -22.78 -4.97 31.08
C CYS A 255 -23.23 -5.68 29.80
N VAL A 256 -22.57 -6.73 29.37
CA VAL A 256 -22.90 -7.43 28.12
C VAL A 256 -23.45 -8.82 28.41
N THR A 257 -24.65 -9.06 27.91
CA THR A 257 -25.28 -10.39 27.94
C THR A 257 -25.26 -10.96 26.53
N LYS A 258 -24.47 -12.01 26.29
CA LYS A 258 -24.42 -12.69 24.98
C LYS A 258 -25.66 -13.59 24.81
N GLY A 259 -26.40 -13.39 23.74
CA GLY A 259 -27.64 -14.11 23.43
C GLY A 259 -27.43 -15.59 23.10
N ARG A 260 -26.25 -15.94 22.55
CA ARG A 260 -25.87 -17.34 22.26
C ARG A 260 -24.77 -17.79 23.21
N LYS A 261 -25.10 -18.70 24.11
CA LYS A 261 -24.09 -19.40 24.91
C LYS A 261 -23.28 -20.35 24.00
N GLY A 262 -22.04 -19.95 23.69
CA GLY A 262 -20.98 -20.92 23.32
C GLY A 262 -21.01 -21.54 21.91
N GLY A 263 -21.71 -20.98 20.93
CA GLY A 263 -21.63 -21.46 19.54
C GLY A 263 -20.64 -20.67 18.70
N MET A 264 -19.65 -21.32 18.05
CA MET A 264 -18.79 -20.69 17.04
C MET A 264 -19.64 -20.08 15.92
N THR A 265 -19.39 -18.83 15.58
CA THR A 265 -20.04 -18.21 14.42
C THR A 265 -19.64 -18.89 13.11
N VAL A 266 -20.39 -18.66 12.04
CA VAL A 266 -20.00 -19.18 10.72
C VAL A 266 -18.63 -18.65 10.32
N SER A 267 -18.33 -17.37 10.63
CA SER A 267 -17.03 -16.76 10.40
C SER A 267 -15.93 -17.50 11.16
N ASP A 268 -16.12 -17.82 12.44
CA ASP A 268 -15.14 -18.55 13.25
C ASP A 268 -14.84 -19.96 12.70
N LYS A 269 -15.88 -20.63 12.19
CA LYS A 269 -15.71 -21.95 11.55
C LYS A 269 -14.89 -21.87 10.27
N ILE A 270 -15.15 -20.87 9.44
CA ILE A 270 -14.38 -20.61 8.21
C ILE A 270 -12.94 -20.23 8.59
N ASP A 271 -12.76 -19.33 9.56
CA ASP A 271 -11.45 -18.87 10.00
C ASP A 271 -10.59 -20.01 10.56
N ARG A 272 -11.18 -20.96 11.27
CA ARG A 272 -10.45 -22.14 11.75
C ARG A 272 -9.78 -22.95 10.63
N ILE A 273 -10.35 -22.93 9.42
CA ILE A 273 -9.81 -23.62 8.25
C ILE A 273 -8.85 -22.68 7.50
N VAL A 274 -9.32 -21.47 7.19
CA VAL A 274 -8.62 -20.51 6.34
C VAL A 274 -7.38 -19.92 7.00
N THR A 275 -7.39 -19.75 8.34
CA THR A 275 -6.24 -19.23 9.09
C THR A 275 -5.37 -20.34 9.71
N ASN A 276 -5.65 -21.59 9.40
CA ASN A 276 -4.86 -22.72 9.87
C ASN A 276 -3.41 -22.62 9.39
N ARG A 277 -2.47 -22.87 10.30
CA ARG A 277 -1.02 -22.71 10.05
C ARG A 277 -0.50 -23.45 8.80
N TRP A 278 -1.07 -24.61 8.47
CA TRP A 278 -0.64 -25.46 7.35
C TRP A 278 -1.51 -25.30 6.12
N LEU A 279 -2.83 -25.10 6.30
CA LEU A 279 -3.80 -25.03 5.21
C LEU A 279 -3.92 -23.62 4.60
N ALA A 280 -3.58 -22.58 5.33
CA ALA A 280 -3.76 -21.19 4.89
C ALA A 280 -3.04 -20.86 3.58
N LEU A 281 -1.76 -21.23 3.47
CA LEU A 281 -0.97 -20.99 2.26
C LEU A 281 -1.45 -21.80 1.04
N PRO A 282 -1.73 -23.12 1.15
CA PRO A 282 -2.34 -23.87 0.06
C PRO A 282 -3.70 -23.32 -0.38
N ILE A 283 -4.59 -22.99 0.58
CA ILE A 283 -5.92 -22.42 0.24
C ILE A 283 -5.73 -21.09 -0.50
N PHE A 284 -4.85 -20.23 0.01
CA PHE A 284 -4.52 -18.97 -0.63
C PHE A 284 -4.00 -19.17 -2.06
N ALA A 285 -3.08 -20.11 -2.26
CA ALA A 285 -2.53 -20.43 -3.58
C ALA A 285 -3.64 -20.89 -4.55
N VAL A 286 -4.57 -21.73 -4.09
CA VAL A 286 -5.71 -22.20 -4.91
C VAL A 286 -6.65 -21.04 -5.25
N VAL A 287 -7.01 -20.20 -4.28
CA VAL A 287 -7.89 -19.03 -4.52
C VAL A 287 -7.25 -18.10 -5.55
N MET A 288 -5.96 -17.78 -5.40
CA MET A 288 -5.26 -16.90 -6.33
C MET A 288 -5.08 -17.55 -7.71
N PHE A 289 -4.81 -18.84 -7.76
CA PHE A 289 -4.77 -19.57 -9.02
C PHE A 289 -6.08 -19.46 -9.79
N ILE A 290 -7.22 -19.65 -9.11
CA ILE A 290 -8.54 -19.49 -9.72
C ILE A 290 -8.74 -18.06 -10.23
N VAL A 291 -8.42 -17.05 -9.41
CA VAL A 291 -8.54 -15.64 -9.80
C VAL A 291 -7.72 -15.33 -11.05
N TYR A 292 -6.45 -15.73 -11.07
CA TYR A 292 -5.58 -15.46 -12.22
C TYR A 292 -5.97 -16.29 -13.44
N TYR A 293 -6.33 -17.56 -13.27
CA TYR A 293 -6.76 -18.41 -14.37
C TYR A 293 -8.00 -17.85 -15.07
N VAL A 294 -8.99 -17.42 -14.30
CA VAL A 294 -10.20 -16.80 -14.87
C VAL A 294 -9.92 -15.44 -15.47
N SER A 295 -9.11 -14.61 -14.82
CA SER A 295 -8.83 -13.24 -15.30
C SER A 295 -7.89 -13.19 -16.48
N ILE A 296 -6.93 -14.11 -16.60
CA ILE A 296 -5.90 -14.05 -17.63
C ILE A 296 -6.18 -15.04 -18.76
N THR A 297 -6.51 -16.29 -18.43
CA THR A 297 -6.53 -17.37 -19.43
C THR A 297 -7.91 -17.59 -20.01
N THR A 298 -9.00 -17.42 -19.27
CA THR A 298 -10.35 -17.73 -19.74
C THR A 298 -11.12 -16.48 -20.13
N VAL A 299 -11.92 -15.93 -19.20
CA VAL A 299 -12.81 -14.79 -19.49
C VAL A 299 -12.03 -13.54 -19.88
N GLY A 300 -11.00 -13.21 -19.13
CA GLY A 300 -10.19 -12.03 -19.41
C GLY A 300 -9.38 -12.18 -20.71
N GLY A 301 -8.77 -13.37 -20.95
CA GLY A 301 -8.06 -13.67 -22.18
C GLY A 301 -8.97 -13.54 -23.40
N PHE A 302 -10.09 -14.25 -23.42
CA PHE A 302 -11.06 -14.17 -24.52
C PHE A 302 -11.50 -12.74 -24.84
N LEU A 303 -11.77 -11.92 -23.82
CA LEU A 303 -12.15 -10.52 -24.03
C LEU A 303 -10.99 -9.67 -24.54
N THR A 304 -9.78 -9.95 -24.11
CA THR A 304 -8.56 -9.28 -24.56
C THR A 304 -8.26 -9.62 -26.02
N ASP A 305 -8.30 -10.89 -26.38
CA ASP A 305 -8.10 -11.36 -27.76
C ASP A 305 -9.15 -10.74 -28.69
N TRP A 306 -10.43 -10.77 -28.29
CA TRP A 306 -11.48 -10.11 -29.06
C TRP A 306 -11.25 -8.61 -29.24
N THR A 307 -10.78 -7.92 -28.19
CA THR A 307 -10.50 -6.49 -28.26
C THR A 307 -9.29 -6.20 -29.14
N ASN A 308 -8.27 -7.03 -29.07
CA ASN A 308 -7.04 -6.89 -29.84
C ASN A 308 -7.29 -7.20 -31.33
N ASP A 309 -7.82 -8.38 -31.63
CA ASP A 309 -7.94 -8.87 -33.01
C ASP A 309 -9.10 -8.18 -33.73
N VAL A 310 -10.29 -8.12 -33.10
CA VAL A 310 -11.49 -7.61 -33.79
C VAL A 310 -11.57 -6.08 -33.70
N LEU A 311 -11.41 -5.49 -32.50
CA LEU A 311 -11.61 -4.05 -32.33
C LEU A 311 -10.42 -3.23 -32.85
N PHE A 312 -9.21 -3.59 -32.43
CA PHE A 312 -7.98 -2.89 -32.80
C PHE A 312 -7.23 -3.51 -33.99
N GLY A 313 -7.57 -4.71 -34.44
CA GLY A 313 -7.08 -5.31 -35.67
C GLY A 313 -8.00 -4.99 -36.87
N ASP A 314 -9.24 -5.50 -36.84
CA ASP A 314 -10.12 -5.52 -38.02
C ASP A 314 -11.01 -4.25 -38.16
N ILE A 315 -11.37 -3.56 -37.07
CA ILE A 315 -12.39 -2.50 -37.14
C ILE A 315 -11.75 -1.10 -37.16
N ILE A 316 -10.97 -0.74 -36.13
CA ILE A 316 -10.52 0.64 -35.93
C ILE A 316 -9.46 1.07 -36.95
N PRO A 317 -8.34 0.33 -37.15
CA PRO A 317 -7.28 0.72 -38.09
C PRO A 317 -7.78 0.83 -39.50
N PRO A 318 -8.49 -0.17 -40.11
CA PRO A 318 -8.98 -0.06 -41.46
C PRO A 318 -10.02 1.03 -41.67
N ALA A 319 -10.85 1.34 -40.65
CA ALA A 319 -11.81 2.43 -40.73
C ALA A 319 -11.11 3.80 -40.77
N ILE A 320 -10.08 3.97 -39.92
CA ILE A 320 -9.29 5.21 -39.87
C ILE A 320 -8.46 5.35 -41.12
N GLU A 321 -7.83 4.28 -41.62
CA GLU A 321 -7.06 4.27 -42.86
C GLU A 321 -7.92 4.72 -44.06
N LYS A 322 -9.10 4.14 -44.25
CA LYS A 322 -10.06 4.56 -45.29
C LYS A 322 -10.45 6.04 -45.18
N ALA A 323 -10.63 6.55 -43.94
CA ALA A 323 -10.94 7.92 -43.73
C ALA A 323 -9.77 8.85 -44.07
N LEU A 324 -8.53 8.47 -43.72
CA LEU A 324 -7.32 9.23 -44.02
C LEU A 324 -7.03 9.26 -45.52
N VAL A 325 -7.19 8.13 -46.23
CA VAL A 325 -7.06 8.04 -47.68
C VAL A 325 -8.13 8.91 -48.36
N ALA A 326 -9.37 8.90 -47.90
CA ALA A 326 -10.45 9.72 -48.46
C ALA A 326 -10.18 11.26 -48.36
N VAL A 327 -9.39 11.68 -47.39
CA VAL A 327 -9.00 13.10 -47.16
C VAL A 327 -7.67 13.40 -47.84
N ASN A 328 -7.03 12.47 -48.59
CA ASN A 328 -5.68 12.59 -49.13
C ASN A 328 -4.64 13.04 -48.10
N CYS A 329 -4.63 12.40 -46.94
CA CYS A 329 -3.71 12.70 -45.86
C CYS A 329 -2.26 12.38 -46.28
N ALA A 330 -1.28 13.17 -45.86
CA ALA A 330 0.13 12.92 -46.14
C ALA A 330 0.61 11.63 -45.47
N ASP A 331 1.50 10.86 -46.12
CA ASP A 331 1.94 9.54 -45.66
C ASP A 331 2.52 9.54 -44.24
N TRP A 332 3.33 10.56 -43.89
CA TRP A 332 3.89 10.71 -42.56
C TRP A 332 2.82 10.89 -41.48
N LEU A 333 1.69 11.57 -41.83
CA LEU A 333 0.60 11.80 -40.89
C LEU A 333 -0.30 10.56 -40.78
N GLN A 334 -0.43 9.76 -41.85
CA GLN A 334 -1.07 8.45 -41.80
C GLN A 334 -0.31 7.52 -40.85
N GLY A 335 1.02 7.41 -40.99
CA GLY A 335 1.87 6.63 -40.09
C GLY A 335 1.79 7.09 -38.65
N LEU A 336 1.81 8.40 -38.39
CA LEU A 336 1.62 8.94 -37.04
C LEU A 336 0.28 8.50 -36.41
N ILE A 337 -0.80 8.57 -37.18
CA ILE A 337 -2.14 8.26 -36.69
C ILE A 337 -2.30 6.76 -36.51
N LEU A 338 -1.91 5.94 -37.49
CA LEU A 338 -2.11 4.49 -37.45
C LEU A 338 -1.10 3.81 -36.52
N ASP A 339 0.20 4.02 -36.75
CA ASP A 339 1.26 3.29 -36.04
C ASP A 339 1.62 3.98 -34.71
N GLY A 340 1.57 5.30 -34.64
CA GLY A 340 1.88 6.03 -33.41
C GLY A 340 0.70 6.11 -32.43
N ILE A 341 -0.49 6.48 -32.89
CA ILE A 341 -1.64 6.71 -32.02
C ILE A 341 -2.51 5.46 -31.87
N VAL A 342 -3.00 4.92 -32.99
CA VAL A 342 -3.99 3.82 -32.95
C VAL A 342 -3.34 2.54 -32.43
N ALA A 343 -2.21 2.14 -32.97
CA ALA A 343 -1.49 0.95 -32.50
C ALA A 343 -1.01 1.10 -31.06
N GLY A 344 -0.43 2.29 -30.71
CA GLY A 344 0.06 2.54 -29.35
C GLY A 344 -1.04 2.57 -28.28
N VAL A 345 -2.18 3.20 -28.57
CA VAL A 345 -3.33 3.22 -27.66
C VAL A 345 -4.03 1.86 -27.65
N GLY A 346 -4.15 1.22 -28.80
CA GLY A 346 -4.75 -0.09 -28.98
C GLY A 346 -4.09 -1.15 -28.12
N ALA A 347 -2.76 -1.24 -28.17
CA ALA A 347 -1.98 -2.17 -27.37
C ALA A 347 -2.24 -2.05 -25.85
N VAL A 348 -2.55 -0.85 -25.36
CA VAL A 348 -2.85 -0.64 -23.93
C VAL A 348 -4.31 -0.90 -23.61
N LEU A 349 -5.24 -0.45 -24.48
CA LEU A 349 -6.68 -0.65 -24.25
C LEU A 349 -7.10 -2.10 -24.41
N ALA A 350 -6.38 -2.88 -25.21
CA ALA A 350 -6.59 -4.31 -25.35
C ALA A 350 -6.50 -5.06 -24.02
N PHE A 351 -5.64 -4.63 -23.09
CA PHE A 351 -5.53 -5.25 -21.75
C PHE A 351 -6.59 -4.82 -20.75
N VAL A 352 -7.40 -3.79 -21.06
CA VAL A 352 -8.42 -3.27 -20.12
C VAL A 352 -9.43 -4.33 -19.72
N PRO A 353 -10.02 -5.15 -20.63
CA PRO A 353 -10.99 -6.17 -20.24
C PRO A 353 -10.45 -7.16 -19.22
N GLN A 354 -9.25 -7.69 -19.43
CA GLN A 354 -8.56 -8.59 -18.51
C GLN A 354 -8.36 -7.95 -17.13
N MET A 355 -7.96 -6.68 -17.11
CA MET A 355 -7.78 -5.93 -15.87
C MET A 355 -9.10 -5.69 -15.13
N LEU A 356 -10.20 -5.44 -15.84
CA LEU A 356 -11.52 -5.26 -15.23
C LEU A 356 -11.99 -6.56 -14.56
N VAL A 357 -11.81 -7.70 -15.21
CA VAL A 357 -12.13 -9.03 -14.63
C VAL A 357 -11.31 -9.25 -13.36
N LEU A 358 -10.01 -8.97 -13.39
CA LEU A 358 -9.15 -9.07 -12.21
C LEU A 358 -9.63 -8.16 -11.08
N PHE A 359 -10.03 -6.93 -11.38
CA PHE A 359 -10.51 -5.98 -10.36
C PHE A 359 -11.84 -6.41 -9.74
N ILE A 360 -12.72 -7.10 -10.48
CA ILE A 360 -13.96 -7.70 -9.93
C ILE A 360 -13.59 -8.70 -8.84
N PHE A 361 -12.70 -9.65 -9.13
CA PHE A 361 -12.29 -10.66 -8.15
C PHE A 361 -11.58 -10.05 -6.94
N LEU A 362 -10.67 -9.11 -7.17
CA LEU A 362 -9.97 -8.44 -6.06
C LEU A 362 -10.93 -7.63 -5.18
N ALA A 363 -11.88 -6.89 -5.79
CA ALA A 363 -12.90 -6.16 -5.04
C ALA A 363 -13.83 -7.10 -4.25
N PHE A 364 -14.15 -8.26 -4.81
CA PHE A 364 -14.91 -9.29 -4.11
C PHE A 364 -14.14 -9.86 -2.91
N LEU A 365 -12.87 -10.27 -3.10
CA LEU A 365 -12.03 -10.83 -2.03
C LEU A 365 -11.76 -9.81 -0.91
N GLU A 366 -11.58 -8.54 -1.27
CA GLU A 366 -11.46 -7.44 -0.31
C GLU A 366 -12.77 -7.22 0.44
N GLY A 367 -13.89 -7.12 -0.30
CA GLY A 367 -15.19 -6.85 0.25
C GLY A 367 -15.74 -7.98 1.13
N CYS A 368 -15.44 -9.25 0.86
CA CYS A 368 -15.85 -10.36 1.72
C CYS A 368 -14.99 -10.50 2.99
N GLY A 369 -13.87 -9.77 3.11
CA GLY A 369 -12.97 -9.82 4.27
C GLY A 369 -11.88 -10.90 4.19
N TYR A 370 -11.74 -11.61 3.06
CA TYR A 370 -10.72 -12.65 2.88
C TYR A 370 -9.28 -12.07 2.90
N MET A 371 -9.07 -10.91 2.28
CA MET A 371 -7.76 -10.26 2.21
C MET A 371 -7.19 -9.91 3.60
N ALA A 372 -8.06 -9.60 4.55
CA ALA A 372 -7.65 -9.35 5.94
C ALA A 372 -7.02 -10.60 6.59
N ARG A 373 -7.57 -11.79 6.31
CA ARG A 373 -7.06 -13.08 6.81
C ARG A 373 -5.71 -13.41 6.19
N VAL A 374 -5.57 -13.17 4.89
CA VAL A 374 -4.31 -13.35 4.19
C VAL A 374 -3.22 -12.46 4.79
N ALA A 375 -3.51 -11.18 5.01
CA ALA A 375 -2.58 -10.26 5.67
C ALA A 375 -2.18 -10.74 7.07
N PHE A 376 -3.14 -11.24 7.86
CA PHE A 376 -2.88 -11.80 9.19
C PHE A 376 -1.93 -13.01 9.16
N ILE A 377 -2.15 -13.93 8.22
CA ILE A 377 -1.29 -15.12 8.08
C ILE A 377 0.12 -14.72 7.67
N MET A 378 0.23 -13.79 6.74
CA MET A 378 1.51 -13.34 6.17
C MET A 378 2.30 -12.44 7.12
N ASP A 379 1.66 -11.83 8.12
CA ASP A 379 2.33 -10.91 9.06
C ASP A 379 3.50 -11.60 9.79
N ARG A 380 3.32 -12.84 10.25
CA ARG A 380 4.38 -13.61 10.90
C ARG A 380 5.62 -13.79 10.03
N ILE A 381 5.43 -13.92 8.70
CA ILE A 381 6.51 -14.12 7.73
C ILE A 381 7.17 -12.78 7.42
N PHE A 382 6.39 -11.77 7.09
CA PHE A 382 6.88 -10.46 6.64
C PHE A 382 7.60 -9.67 7.74
N ARG A 383 7.16 -9.77 8.98
CA ARG A 383 7.85 -9.16 10.13
C ARG A 383 9.30 -9.61 10.26
N LYS A 384 9.60 -10.88 9.99
CA LYS A 384 10.99 -11.37 10.02
C LYS A 384 11.90 -10.63 9.03
N PHE A 385 11.33 -10.11 7.95
CA PHE A 385 12.04 -9.36 6.92
C PHE A 385 11.91 -7.84 7.08
N GLY A 386 11.30 -7.36 8.18
CA GLY A 386 11.16 -5.94 8.46
C GLY A 386 10.02 -5.23 7.74
N LEU A 387 9.10 -5.99 7.14
CA LEU A 387 7.88 -5.51 6.50
C LEU A 387 6.66 -5.87 7.35
N SER A 388 5.59 -5.07 7.29
CA SER A 388 4.33 -5.43 7.93
C SER A 388 3.56 -6.47 7.11
N GLY A 389 2.71 -7.28 7.75
CA GLY A 389 1.87 -8.24 7.03
C GLY A 389 0.92 -7.60 6.01
N LYS A 390 0.53 -6.36 6.23
CA LYS A 390 -0.26 -5.57 5.27
C LYS A 390 0.48 -5.32 3.95
N SER A 391 1.84 -5.36 3.95
CA SER A 391 2.66 -5.21 2.75
C SER A 391 2.47 -6.33 1.74
N PHE A 392 2.02 -7.50 2.19
CA PHE A 392 1.77 -8.63 1.30
C PHE A 392 0.63 -8.37 0.31
N ILE A 393 -0.42 -7.66 0.72
CA ILE A 393 -1.59 -7.36 -0.14
C ILE A 393 -1.18 -6.55 -1.39
N PRO A 394 -0.47 -5.41 -1.27
CA PRO A 394 0.09 -4.69 -2.41
C PRO A 394 0.97 -5.55 -3.32
N MET A 395 1.84 -6.37 -2.77
CA MET A 395 2.74 -7.23 -3.54
C MET A 395 1.99 -8.32 -4.31
N LEU A 396 0.97 -8.90 -3.68
CA LEU A 396 0.10 -9.87 -4.32
C LEU A 396 -0.67 -9.26 -5.49
N ILE A 397 -1.34 -8.12 -5.26
CA ILE A 397 -2.05 -7.39 -6.32
C ILE A 397 -1.06 -6.98 -7.42
N GLY A 398 0.17 -6.62 -7.04
CA GLY A 398 1.27 -6.25 -7.93
C GLY A 398 1.69 -7.37 -8.87
N SER A 399 1.50 -8.65 -8.50
CA SER A 399 1.78 -9.79 -9.39
C SER A 399 0.79 -9.87 -10.57
N GLY A 400 -0.40 -9.32 -10.45
CA GLY A 400 -1.30 -9.10 -11.58
C GLY A 400 -0.96 -7.81 -12.33
N CYS A 401 -0.93 -6.69 -11.62
CA CYS A 401 -0.57 -5.38 -12.18
C CYS A 401 0.05 -4.47 -11.12
N GLY A 402 1.18 -3.84 -11.46
CA GLY A 402 1.90 -2.94 -10.54
C GLY A 402 1.11 -1.69 -10.13
N VAL A 403 0.23 -1.17 -10.99
CA VAL A 403 -0.56 0.05 -10.70
C VAL A 403 -1.48 -0.12 -9.49
N PRO A 404 -2.44 -1.07 -9.51
CA PRO A 404 -3.30 -1.30 -8.35
C PRO A 404 -2.51 -1.85 -7.15
N GLY A 405 -1.43 -2.61 -7.38
CA GLY A 405 -0.54 -3.07 -6.33
C GLY A 405 0.03 -1.90 -5.52
N VAL A 406 0.62 -0.92 -6.18
CA VAL A 406 1.15 0.28 -5.54
C VAL A 406 0.02 1.08 -4.86
N MET A 407 -1.15 1.22 -5.49
CA MET A 407 -2.29 1.94 -4.90
C MET A 407 -2.83 1.26 -3.64
N ALA A 408 -2.77 -0.06 -3.56
CA ALA A 408 -3.21 -0.81 -2.39
C ALA A 408 -2.34 -0.53 -1.14
N SER A 409 -1.14 0.03 -1.30
CA SER A 409 -0.28 0.43 -0.18
C SER A 409 -0.89 1.50 0.74
N ARG A 410 -1.97 2.16 0.32
CA ARG A 410 -2.74 3.10 1.15
C ARG A 410 -3.33 2.48 2.41
N THR A 411 -3.53 1.16 2.39
CA THR A 411 -4.03 0.42 3.56
C THR A 411 -2.99 0.24 4.66
N ILE A 412 -1.73 0.62 4.39
CA ILE A 412 -0.62 0.53 5.33
C ILE A 412 -0.53 1.84 6.11
N GLU A 413 -0.73 1.79 7.40
CA GLU A 413 -0.78 2.94 8.31
C GLU A 413 0.61 3.55 8.54
N SER A 414 1.63 2.71 8.73
CA SER A 414 3.02 3.16 8.90
C SER A 414 3.56 3.76 7.60
N ASP A 415 3.88 5.06 7.59
CA ASP A 415 4.45 5.76 6.43
C ASP A 415 5.77 5.11 5.97
N ARG A 416 6.58 4.62 6.92
CA ARG A 416 7.81 3.88 6.67
C ARG A 416 7.52 2.58 5.90
N ASP A 417 6.65 1.74 6.44
CA ASP A 417 6.31 0.43 5.86
C ASP A 417 5.61 0.62 4.51
N ARG A 418 4.78 1.66 4.38
CA ARG A 418 4.14 2.05 3.13
C ARG A 418 5.17 2.40 2.06
N LYS A 419 6.16 3.25 2.36
CA LYS A 419 7.23 3.61 1.42
C LYS A 419 8.06 2.41 1.01
N MET A 420 8.48 1.57 1.97
CA MET A 420 9.20 0.33 1.68
C MET A 420 8.39 -0.60 0.77
N THR A 421 7.10 -0.75 1.04
CA THR A 421 6.20 -1.57 0.24
C THR A 421 6.05 -1.02 -1.18
N ILE A 422 5.85 0.28 -1.35
CA ILE A 422 5.77 0.93 -2.67
C ILE A 422 7.03 0.65 -3.49
N MET A 423 8.22 0.75 -2.87
CA MET A 423 9.50 0.52 -3.53
C MET A 423 9.71 -0.92 -3.99
N THR A 424 9.13 -1.89 -3.29
CA THR A 424 9.39 -3.32 -3.51
C THR A 424 8.25 -4.06 -4.21
N THR A 425 7.03 -3.51 -4.21
CA THR A 425 5.82 -4.15 -4.79
C THR A 425 6.00 -4.56 -6.25
N THR A 426 6.74 -3.78 -7.04
CA THR A 426 6.90 -4.00 -8.48
C THR A 426 8.00 -4.99 -8.84
N PHE A 427 8.71 -5.57 -7.86
CA PHE A 427 9.72 -6.62 -8.12
C PHE A 427 9.09 -7.96 -8.49
N VAL A 428 7.86 -8.23 -8.02
CA VAL A 428 7.12 -9.42 -8.46
C VAL A 428 6.76 -9.25 -9.95
N PRO A 429 6.96 -10.28 -10.77
CA PRO A 429 6.52 -10.25 -12.17
C PRO A 429 5.01 -10.00 -12.25
N CYS A 430 4.62 -9.00 -13.05
CA CYS A 430 3.21 -8.74 -13.39
C CYS A 430 2.90 -9.34 -14.78
N GLY A 431 1.61 -9.35 -15.17
CA GLY A 431 1.17 -9.87 -16.47
C GLY A 431 1.96 -9.30 -17.66
N ALA A 432 2.22 -7.99 -17.67
CA ALA A 432 3.00 -7.30 -18.70
C ALA A 432 4.48 -7.75 -18.81
N LYS A 433 5.02 -8.45 -17.81
CA LYS A 433 6.39 -9.00 -17.84
C LYS A 433 6.43 -10.44 -18.39
N LEU A 434 5.28 -11.12 -18.49
CA LEU A 434 5.21 -12.49 -18.98
C LEU A 434 5.71 -12.65 -20.43
N PRO A 435 5.40 -11.75 -21.38
CA PRO A 435 5.96 -11.81 -22.72
C PRO A 435 7.49 -11.81 -22.76
N ILE A 436 8.15 -10.99 -21.91
CA ILE A 436 9.62 -10.98 -21.81
C ILE A 436 10.15 -12.32 -21.29
N ILE A 437 9.46 -12.91 -20.30
CA ILE A 437 9.83 -14.23 -19.77
C ILE A 437 9.69 -15.29 -20.84
N ALA A 438 8.59 -15.28 -21.62
CA ALA A 438 8.33 -16.22 -22.70
C ALA A 438 9.36 -16.07 -23.83
N LEU A 439 9.65 -14.82 -24.26
CA LEU A 439 10.67 -14.52 -25.25
C LEU A 439 12.04 -15.12 -24.90
N ILE A 440 12.51 -14.86 -23.67
CA ILE A 440 13.82 -15.34 -23.24
C ILE A 440 13.84 -16.85 -23.02
N ALA A 441 12.75 -17.42 -22.47
CA ALA A 441 12.62 -18.87 -22.30
C ALA A 441 12.60 -19.59 -23.66
N GLY A 442 11.89 -19.07 -24.65
CA GLY A 442 11.81 -19.62 -26.00
C GLY A 442 13.14 -19.51 -26.76
N ALA A 443 13.67 -18.30 -26.87
CA ALA A 443 14.87 -18.03 -27.67
C ALA A 443 16.14 -18.73 -27.17
N PHE A 444 16.31 -18.91 -25.85
CA PHE A 444 17.58 -19.38 -25.25
C PHE A 444 17.48 -20.68 -24.46
N PHE A 445 16.29 -21.06 -23.99
CA PHE A 445 16.13 -22.16 -23.04
C PHE A 445 15.07 -23.18 -23.44
N ASN A 446 14.76 -23.28 -24.75
CA ASN A 446 13.81 -24.25 -25.32
C ASN A 446 12.46 -24.30 -24.56
N ASN A 447 11.88 -23.17 -24.25
CA ASN A 447 10.65 -23.04 -23.48
C ASN A 447 10.69 -23.73 -22.11
N ALA A 448 11.86 -23.77 -21.47
CA ALA A 448 12.03 -24.43 -20.19
C ALA A 448 11.26 -23.69 -19.08
N GLY A 449 10.29 -24.34 -18.49
CA GLY A 449 9.42 -23.75 -17.44
C GLY A 449 10.17 -23.22 -16.20
N TRP A 450 11.40 -23.70 -15.95
CA TRP A 450 12.20 -23.20 -14.82
C TRP A 450 12.55 -21.72 -14.95
N VAL A 451 12.61 -21.14 -16.15
CA VAL A 451 12.90 -19.72 -16.38
C VAL A 451 11.80 -18.84 -15.75
N ALA A 452 10.54 -19.21 -15.97
CA ALA A 452 9.41 -18.49 -15.36
C ALA A 452 9.45 -18.60 -13.82
N TRP A 453 9.65 -19.82 -13.29
CA TRP A 453 9.77 -20.02 -11.84
C TRP A 453 10.92 -19.20 -11.24
N SER A 454 12.10 -19.22 -11.89
CA SER A 454 13.26 -18.46 -11.43
C SER A 454 12.99 -16.96 -11.39
N ALA A 455 12.25 -16.41 -12.37
CA ALA A 455 11.88 -15.01 -12.41
C ALA A 455 11.05 -14.60 -11.17
N TYR A 456 10.06 -15.42 -10.78
CA TYR A 456 9.29 -15.18 -9.57
C TYR A 456 10.16 -15.30 -8.30
N PHE A 457 11.04 -16.30 -8.22
CA PHE A 457 11.95 -16.45 -7.07
C PHE A 457 12.93 -15.27 -6.97
N VAL A 458 13.46 -14.76 -8.07
CA VAL A 458 14.31 -13.57 -8.08
C VAL A 458 13.56 -12.35 -7.58
N GLY A 459 12.30 -12.16 -8.02
CA GLY A 459 11.44 -11.07 -7.53
C GLY A 459 11.21 -11.14 -6.02
N VAL A 460 10.84 -12.32 -5.51
CA VAL A 460 10.63 -12.54 -4.06
C VAL A 460 11.93 -12.35 -3.28
N ALA A 461 13.06 -12.89 -3.76
CA ALA A 461 14.36 -12.69 -3.13
C ALA A 461 14.76 -11.20 -3.09
N ALA A 462 14.50 -10.45 -4.15
CA ALA A 462 14.74 -9.01 -4.19
C ALA A 462 13.90 -8.25 -3.16
N ILE A 463 12.62 -8.64 -2.95
CA ILE A 463 11.77 -8.08 -1.90
C ILE A 463 12.35 -8.33 -0.51
N ILE A 464 12.69 -9.59 -0.21
CA ILE A 464 13.23 -10.00 1.09
C ILE A 464 14.55 -9.26 1.38
N CYS A 465 15.49 -9.30 0.43
CA CYS A 465 16.78 -8.61 0.59
C CYS A 465 16.62 -7.10 0.75
N SER A 466 15.73 -6.49 -0.04
CA SER A 466 15.44 -5.05 0.06
C SER A 466 14.81 -4.71 1.40
N GLY A 467 13.86 -5.50 1.89
CA GLY A 467 13.24 -5.32 3.20
C GLY A 467 14.29 -5.34 4.33
N ILE A 468 15.17 -6.34 4.33
CA ILE A 468 16.24 -6.48 5.32
C ILE A 468 17.25 -5.32 5.23
N ILE A 469 17.69 -4.95 4.02
CA ILE A 469 18.68 -3.89 3.81
C ILE A 469 18.10 -2.53 4.18
N LEU A 470 16.91 -2.20 3.70
CA LEU A 470 16.27 -0.92 3.96
C LEU A 470 15.99 -0.73 5.45
N LYS A 471 15.49 -1.76 6.16
CA LYS A 471 15.27 -1.71 7.62
C LYS A 471 16.55 -1.31 8.37
N LYS A 472 17.73 -1.72 7.89
CA LYS A 472 19.02 -1.42 8.51
C LYS A 472 19.56 -0.01 8.18
N THR A 473 18.89 0.74 7.34
CA THR A 473 19.24 2.13 7.03
C THR A 473 18.62 3.10 8.02
N LYS A 474 19.28 4.24 8.30
CA LYS A 474 18.72 5.27 9.19
C LYS A 474 17.35 5.81 8.74
N MET A 475 17.08 5.78 7.43
CA MET A 475 15.83 6.31 6.84
C MET A 475 14.61 5.42 7.14
N PHE A 476 14.82 4.10 7.32
CA PHE A 476 13.78 3.10 7.52
C PHE A 476 13.99 2.30 8.81
N SER A 477 14.85 2.78 9.72
CA SER A 477 15.07 2.13 11.02
C SER A 477 13.82 2.24 11.90
N GLY A 478 13.55 1.22 12.69
CA GLY A 478 12.40 1.13 13.60
C GLY A 478 11.72 -0.24 13.50
N GLU A 479 10.86 -0.56 14.44
CA GLU A 479 10.08 -1.78 14.41
C GLU A 479 8.89 -1.64 13.44
N PRO A 480 8.50 -2.73 12.73
CA PRO A 480 7.27 -2.73 11.94
C PRO A 480 6.08 -2.47 12.87
N ALA A 481 5.13 -1.65 12.41
CA ALA A 481 3.92 -1.40 13.18
C ALA A 481 3.26 -2.73 13.61
N PRO A 482 2.82 -2.85 14.87
CA PRO A 482 2.16 -4.06 15.32
C PRO A 482 0.91 -4.29 14.46
N PHE A 483 0.76 -5.53 13.99
CA PHE A 483 -0.41 -5.92 13.20
C PHE A 483 -1.60 -6.10 14.14
N VAL A 484 -2.27 -5.00 14.45
CA VAL A 484 -3.50 -4.99 15.21
C VAL A 484 -4.65 -4.81 14.21
N MET A 485 -5.11 -5.91 13.62
CA MET A 485 -6.25 -5.87 12.72
C MET A 485 -7.34 -6.81 13.22
N GLU A 486 -8.53 -6.25 13.43
CA GLU A 486 -9.72 -7.07 13.61
C GLU A 486 -10.01 -7.82 12.32
N LEU A 487 -10.21 -9.12 12.42
CA LEU A 487 -10.72 -9.89 11.31
C LEU A 487 -12.23 -9.57 11.19
N PRO A 488 -12.67 -8.77 10.21
CA PRO A 488 -14.07 -8.43 10.06
C PRO A 488 -14.88 -9.71 9.82
N ALA A 489 -16.11 -9.80 10.30
CA ALA A 489 -16.95 -10.94 9.98
C ALA A 489 -17.10 -11.09 8.47
N TYR A 490 -17.13 -12.33 7.98
CA TYR A 490 -17.39 -12.56 6.55
C TYR A 490 -18.77 -12.03 6.18
N HIS A 491 -18.84 -11.26 5.12
CA HIS A 491 -20.08 -10.79 4.54
C HIS A 491 -19.99 -10.80 3.01
N MET A 492 -21.12 -11.07 2.37
CA MET A 492 -21.18 -10.98 0.91
C MET A 492 -21.21 -9.50 0.50
N PRO A 493 -20.23 -9.02 -0.29
CA PRO A 493 -20.28 -7.68 -0.80
C PRO A 493 -21.45 -7.52 -1.79
N THR A 494 -22.07 -6.35 -1.79
CA THR A 494 -23.14 -6.07 -2.77
C THR A 494 -22.52 -5.93 -4.17
N VAL A 495 -23.22 -6.47 -5.18
CA VAL A 495 -22.77 -6.42 -6.57
C VAL A 495 -22.47 -4.98 -7.01
N GLY A 496 -23.32 -4.03 -6.58
CA GLY A 496 -23.11 -2.61 -6.90
C GLY A 496 -21.78 -2.05 -6.37
N ASN A 497 -21.35 -2.44 -5.15
CA ASN A 497 -20.08 -2.00 -4.58
C ASN A 497 -18.90 -2.61 -5.32
N VAL A 498 -18.98 -3.89 -5.69
CA VAL A 498 -17.94 -4.58 -6.47
C VAL A 498 -17.76 -3.91 -7.84
N LEU A 499 -18.86 -3.69 -8.56
CA LEU A 499 -18.83 -3.06 -9.90
C LEU A 499 -18.36 -1.60 -9.83
N ARG A 500 -18.77 -0.85 -8.81
CA ARG A 500 -18.28 0.53 -8.62
C ARG A 500 -16.77 0.54 -8.35
N SER A 501 -16.27 -0.31 -7.46
CA SER A 501 -14.83 -0.43 -7.17
C SER A 501 -14.03 -0.85 -8.41
N MET A 502 -14.53 -1.81 -9.18
CA MET A 502 -13.97 -2.21 -10.46
C MET A 502 -13.87 -1.02 -11.43
N TRP A 503 -14.98 -0.29 -11.62
CA TRP A 503 -15.04 0.82 -12.56
C TRP A 503 -14.14 2.00 -12.16
N GLU A 504 -14.10 2.37 -10.88
CA GLU A 504 -13.22 3.43 -10.38
C GLU A 504 -11.73 3.13 -10.63
N ARG A 505 -11.33 1.87 -10.40
CA ARG A 505 -9.96 1.41 -10.67
C ARG A 505 -9.68 1.36 -12.17
N GLY A 506 -10.59 0.79 -12.96
CA GLY A 506 -10.50 0.67 -14.41
C GLY A 506 -10.47 2.03 -15.11
N TRP A 507 -11.36 2.95 -14.74
CA TRP A 507 -11.39 4.31 -15.30
C TRP A 507 -10.11 5.09 -14.99
N SER A 508 -9.57 4.95 -13.78
CA SER A 508 -8.29 5.55 -13.42
C SER A 508 -7.14 5.04 -14.31
N PHE A 509 -7.17 3.76 -14.70
CA PHE A 509 -6.20 3.18 -15.63
C PHE A 509 -6.40 3.73 -17.06
N ILE A 510 -7.60 3.68 -17.60
CA ILE A 510 -7.95 4.18 -18.95
C ILE A 510 -7.56 5.66 -19.11
N LYS A 511 -7.87 6.50 -18.12
CA LYS A 511 -7.52 7.92 -18.16
C LYS A 511 -6.01 8.15 -18.22
N LYS A 512 -5.22 7.36 -17.52
CA LYS A 512 -3.76 7.46 -17.54
C LYS A 512 -3.18 6.91 -18.84
N ALA A 513 -3.74 5.79 -19.34
CA ALA A 513 -3.38 5.23 -20.63
C ALA A 513 -3.59 6.25 -21.75
N GLY A 514 -4.75 6.89 -21.81
CA GLY A 514 -5.09 7.91 -22.80
C GLY A 514 -4.30 9.21 -22.71
N THR A 515 -3.44 9.41 -21.72
CA THR A 515 -2.62 10.64 -21.59
C THR A 515 -1.14 10.35 -21.70
N ILE A 516 -0.57 9.68 -20.70
CA ILE A 516 0.90 9.50 -20.60
C ILE A 516 1.40 8.51 -21.64
N ILE A 517 0.67 7.40 -21.83
CA ILE A 517 1.10 6.36 -22.77
C ILE A 517 0.95 6.87 -24.20
N LEU A 518 -0.17 7.50 -24.55
CA LEU A 518 -0.37 8.11 -25.85
C LEU A 518 0.76 9.09 -26.21
N LEU A 519 1.11 10.01 -25.28
CA LEU A 519 2.22 10.94 -25.53
C LEU A 519 3.54 10.19 -25.73
N SER A 520 3.79 9.15 -24.93
CA SER A 520 5.03 8.36 -25.04
C SER A 520 5.12 7.57 -26.34
N THR A 521 4.01 7.01 -26.81
CA THR A 521 3.98 6.27 -28.10
C THR A 521 4.18 7.20 -29.27
N ILE A 522 3.60 8.39 -29.27
CA ILE A 522 3.84 9.41 -30.30
C ILE A 522 5.32 9.81 -30.35
N ILE A 523 5.94 10.06 -29.18
CA ILE A 523 7.37 10.41 -29.11
C ILE A 523 8.22 9.24 -29.62
N LEU A 524 7.91 8.01 -29.20
CA LEU A 524 8.65 6.84 -29.62
C LEU A 524 8.54 6.62 -31.12
N TRP A 525 7.34 6.71 -31.68
CA TRP A 525 7.11 6.61 -33.11
C TRP A 525 7.96 7.64 -33.88
N PHE A 526 7.94 8.91 -33.42
CA PHE A 526 8.75 9.96 -34.03
C PHE A 526 10.25 9.64 -33.99
N LEU A 527 10.76 9.18 -32.84
CA LEU A 527 12.18 8.83 -32.68
C LEU A 527 12.59 7.60 -33.53
N MET A 528 11.66 6.72 -33.85
CA MET A 528 11.90 5.54 -34.69
C MET A 528 11.77 5.86 -36.17
N SER A 529 10.77 6.65 -36.55
CA SER A 529 10.44 6.91 -37.97
C SER A 529 11.27 8.02 -38.60
N PHE A 530 12.00 8.81 -37.80
CA PHE A 530 12.82 9.91 -38.32
C PHE A 530 14.30 9.72 -37.97
N GLY A 531 15.18 10.12 -38.92
CA GLY A 531 16.63 10.04 -38.74
C GLY A 531 17.40 10.79 -39.80
N TRP A 532 18.70 10.52 -39.85
CA TRP A 532 19.61 11.14 -40.82
C TRP A 532 20.17 10.08 -41.78
N VAL A 533 19.77 10.13 -43.04
CA VAL A 533 20.34 9.29 -44.13
C VAL A 533 21.11 10.22 -45.07
N ASP A 534 22.37 9.92 -45.33
CA ASP A 534 23.27 10.71 -46.17
C ASP A 534 23.33 12.23 -45.79
N GLY A 535 23.23 12.52 -44.50
CA GLY A 535 23.27 13.88 -43.98
C GLY A 535 21.97 14.68 -44.19
N LYS A 536 20.91 14.09 -44.69
CA LYS A 536 19.58 14.69 -44.80
C LYS A 536 18.66 14.13 -43.76
N PHE A 537 17.94 15.00 -43.04
CA PHE A 537 16.92 14.61 -42.11
C PHE A 537 15.62 14.30 -42.84
N GLY A 538 15.03 13.14 -42.59
CA GLY A 538 13.81 12.70 -43.24
C GLY A 538 13.14 11.51 -42.54
N MET A 539 12.00 11.10 -43.08
CA MET A 539 11.34 9.87 -42.68
C MET A 539 12.13 8.69 -43.23
N LEU A 540 12.30 7.66 -42.41
CA LEU A 540 13.09 6.47 -42.70
C LEU A 540 12.18 5.37 -43.20
N ASP A 541 12.70 4.55 -44.13
CA ASP A 541 12.12 3.28 -44.51
C ASP A 541 12.42 2.19 -43.45
N ALA A 542 11.61 1.15 -43.39
CA ALA A 542 11.74 0.08 -42.40
C ALA A 542 13.14 -0.57 -42.35
N GLU A 543 13.89 -0.55 -43.47
CA GLU A 543 15.24 -1.08 -43.55
C GLU A 543 16.32 -0.14 -42.96
N GLN A 544 16.00 1.15 -42.74
CA GLN A 544 16.95 2.18 -42.35
C GLN A 544 16.86 2.52 -40.83
N LEU A 545 16.27 1.63 -40.03
CA LEU A 545 16.08 1.83 -38.57
C LEU A 545 17.38 2.12 -37.79
N ASN A 546 18.54 1.66 -38.32
CA ASN A 546 19.84 1.95 -37.72
C ASN A 546 20.25 3.43 -37.80
N ASP A 547 19.66 4.21 -38.72
CA ASP A 547 19.92 5.64 -38.89
C ASP A 547 18.89 6.50 -38.14
N SER A 548 17.99 5.89 -37.35
CA SER A 548 16.97 6.56 -36.57
C SER A 548 17.55 7.39 -35.41
N ILE A 549 16.82 8.40 -35.01
CA ILE A 549 17.14 9.16 -33.79
C ILE A 549 17.22 8.21 -32.60
N LEU A 550 16.30 7.23 -32.54
CA LEU A 550 16.27 6.25 -31.44
C LEU A 550 17.52 5.37 -31.44
N ALA A 551 18.02 4.93 -32.61
CA ALA A 551 19.26 4.19 -32.72
C ALA A 551 20.47 5.04 -32.27
N SER A 552 20.50 6.32 -32.66
CA SER A 552 21.53 7.27 -32.21
C SER A 552 21.55 7.43 -30.69
N ILE A 553 20.38 7.60 -30.06
CA ILE A 553 20.25 7.64 -28.60
C ILE A 553 20.67 6.30 -27.99
N GLY A 554 20.24 5.18 -28.58
CA GLY A 554 20.59 3.83 -28.14
C GLY A 554 22.08 3.59 -28.14
N ASN A 555 22.80 4.03 -29.19
CA ASN A 555 24.25 3.92 -29.28
C ASN A 555 25.00 4.74 -28.24
N VAL A 556 24.51 5.92 -27.85
CA VAL A 556 25.07 6.73 -26.75
C VAL A 556 24.87 6.05 -25.39
N ILE A 557 23.76 5.36 -25.20
CA ILE A 557 23.41 4.73 -23.93
C ILE A 557 24.00 3.30 -23.82
N ALA A 558 24.14 2.58 -24.94
CA ALA A 558 24.63 1.19 -24.98
C ALA A 558 25.92 0.94 -24.17
N PRO A 559 26.94 1.84 -24.15
CA PRO A 559 28.15 1.63 -23.35
C PRO A 559 27.88 1.48 -21.84
N ILE A 560 26.81 2.06 -21.31
CA ILE A 560 26.43 1.92 -19.90
C ILE A 560 26.03 0.47 -19.59
N PHE A 561 25.43 -0.23 -20.56
CA PHE A 561 24.99 -1.62 -20.43
C PHE A 561 26.01 -2.64 -20.95
N ALA A 562 27.13 -2.18 -21.51
CA ALA A 562 28.22 -3.06 -21.95
C ALA A 562 28.69 -4.04 -20.86
N PRO A 563 28.83 -3.64 -19.56
CA PRO A 563 29.20 -4.55 -18.49
C PRO A 563 28.20 -5.68 -18.23
N LEU A 564 26.94 -5.53 -18.68
CA LEU A 564 25.89 -6.55 -18.58
C LEU A 564 25.93 -7.56 -19.75
N GLY A 565 26.88 -7.42 -20.66
CA GLY A 565 27.05 -8.31 -21.82
C GLY A 565 26.17 -7.96 -23.03
N TRP A 566 25.60 -6.77 -23.08
CA TRP A 566 24.78 -6.30 -24.20
C TRP A 566 25.68 -5.69 -25.29
N THR A 567 26.65 -6.45 -25.77
CA THR A 567 27.67 -5.95 -26.71
C THR A 567 27.94 -6.87 -27.87
N LYS A 568 27.32 -8.07 -27.89
CA LYS A 568 27.55 -9.06 -28.93
C LYS A 568 27.17 -8.50 -30.32
N ALA A 569 28.00 -8.71 -31.30
CA ALA A 569 27.81 -8.28 -32.69
C ALA A 569 27.75 -6.76 -32.94
N GLY A 570 28.09 -5.91 -31.96
CA GLY A 570 27.92 -4.45 -32.07
C GLY A 570 26.49 -3.95 -31.95
N GLU A 571 25.53 -4.84 -31.69
CA GLU A 571 24.09 -4.56 -31.67
C GLU A 571 23.55 -4.22 -30.26
N GLY A 572 24.43 -3.84 -29.31
CA GLY A 572 24.06 -3.54 -27.92
C GLY A 572 23.04 -2.42 -27.76
N TRP A 573 22.95 -1.54 -28.74
CA TRP A 573 21.97 -0.47 -28.75
C TRP A 573 20.53 -0.99 -28.83
N LYS A 574 20.29 -2.11 -29.53
CA LYS A 574 18.94 -2.71 -29.65
C LYS A 574 18.41 -3.14 -28.28
N MET A 575 19.26 -3.76 -27.44
CA MET A 575 18.89 -4.14 -26.08
C MET A 575 18.67 -2.91 -25.18
N ALA A 576 19.52 -1.90 -25.31
CA ALA A 576 19.37 -0.65 -24.56
C ALA A 576 18.04 0.04 -24.91
N VAL A 577 17.69 0.12 -26.20
CA VAL A 577 16.42 0.66 -26.66
C VAL A 577 15.25 -0.17 -26.15
N ALA A 578 15.28 -1.50 -26.30
CA ALA A 578 14.22 -2.37 -25.81
C ALA A 578 14.01 -2.25 -24.28
N ALA A 579 15.08 -2.09 -23.49
CA ALA A 579 14.98 -1.85 -22.08
C ALA A 579 14.32 -0.48 -21.74
N ILE A 580 14.62 0.57 -22.52
CA ILE A 580 14.03 1.90 -22.36
C ILE A 580 12.56 1.91 -22.76
N THR A 581 12.21 1.30 -23.91
CA THR A 581 10.80 1.21 -24.34
C THR A 581 9.97 0.39 -23.37
N GLY A 582 10.57 -0.63 -22.73
CA GLY A 582 9.98 -1.35 -21.61
C GLY A 582 9.68 -0.51 -20.36
N LEU A 583 10.17 0.73 -20.23
CA LEU A 583 9.71 1.66 -19.19
C LEU A 583 8.37 2.31 -19.55
N ILE A 584 8.04 2.41 -20.82
CA ILE A 584 6.73 2.91 -21.28
C ILE A 584 5.67 1.88 -20.92
N ALA A 585 5.84 0.67 -21.47
CA ALA A 585 5.03 -0.50 -21.18
C ALA A 585 5.90 -1.75 -21.34
N LYS A 586 5.84 -2.69 -20.38
CA LYS A 586 6.76 -3.84 -20.36
C LYS A 586 6.53 -4.81 -21.53
N GLU A 587 5.32 -4.94 -21.97
CA GLU A 587 4.95 -5.71 -23.16
C GLU A 587 5.62 -5.18 -24.44
N ASN A 588 5.87 -3.89 -24.52
CA ASN A 588 6.50 -3.27 -25.70
C ASN A 588 7.96 -3.73 -25.94
N VAL A 589 8.58 -4.40 -24.99
CA VAL A 589 9.94 -4.96 -25.18
C VAL A 589 9.96 -5.96 -26.35
N VAL A 590 8.97 -6.86 -26.41
CA VAL A 590 8.88 -7.88 -27.46
C VAL A 590 8.59 -7.22 -28.82
N ALA A 591 7.60 -6.34 -28.86
CA ALA A 591 7.26 -5.58 -30.07
C ALA A 591 8.44 -4.72 -30.55
N THR A 592 9.19 -4.08 -29.65
CA THR A 592 10.38 -3.31 -30.01
C THR A 592 11.46 -4.20 -30.65
N PHE A 593 11.73 -5.37 -30.08
CA PHE A 593 12.66 -6.31 -30.71
C PHE A 593 12.15 -6.74 -32.08
N GLY A 594 10.84 -7.02 -32.23
CA GLY A 594 10.23 -7.33 -33.54
C GLY A 594 10.54 -6.24 -34.56
N MET A 595 10.22 -5.00 -34.25
CA MET A 595 10.51 -3.86 -35.13
C MET A 595 12.01 -3.69 -35.42
N LEU A 596 12.87 -3.83 -34.40
CA LEU A 596 14.33 -3.71 -34.56
C LEU A 596 14.96 -4.85 -35.39
N PHE A 597 14.24 -5.95 -35.59
CA PHE A 597 14.65 -7.04 -36.45
C PHE A 597 13.89 -7.05 -37.81
N GLY A 598 13.06 -6.03 -38.09
CA GLY A 598 12.38 -5.86 -39.36
C GLY A 598 11.06 -6.64 -39.51
N PHE A 599 10.45 -7.03 -38.40
CA PHE A 599 9.12 -7.66 -38.38
C PHE A 599 8.04 -6.61 -38.09
N ALA A 600 7.00 -6.56 -38.93
CA ALA A 600 5.89 -5.63 -38.77
C ALA A 600 5.01 -6.00 -37.56
N GLU A 601 4.77 -7.29 -37.34
CA GLU A 601 4.04 -7.85 -36.21
C GLU A 601 4.80 -9.07 -35.68
N VAL A 602 4.74 -9.29 -34.38
CA VAL A 602 5.39 -10.39 -33.66
C VAL A 602 4.41 -10.91 -32.60
N ALA A 603 4.31 -12.24 -32.48
CA ALA A 603 3.50 -12.88 -31.44
C ALA A 603 3.95 -12.45 -30.05
N GLU A 604 3.06 -12.59 -29.05
CA GLU A 604 3.36 -12.17 -27.66
C GLU A 604 4.60 -12.87 -27.08
N ASP A 605 4.89 -14.11 -27.50
CA ASP A 605 6.07 -14.86 -27.08
C ASP A 605 7.32 -14.58 -27.95
N GLY A 606 7.18 -13.79 -29.01
CA GLY A 606 8.27 -13.41 -29.92
C GLY A 606 8.86 -14.56 -30.71
N SER A 607 8.09 -15.61 -31.03
CA SER A 607 8.59 -16.82 -31.67
C SER A 607 9.29 -16.55 -33.01
N GLU A 608 8.87 -15.54 -33.75
CA GLU A 608 9.44 -15.15 -35.05
C GLU A 608 10.86 -14.58 -34.91
N ILE A 609 11.19 -14.00 -33.79
CA ILE A 609 12.48 -13.31 -33.58
C ILE A 609 13.49 -14.11 -32.76
N TRP A 610 13.15 -15.32 -32.29
CA TRP A 610 14.05 -16.12 -31.43
C TRP A 610 15.42 -16.36 -32.09
N GLY A 611 15.44 -16.67 -33.38
CA GLY A 611 16.68 -16.89 -34.15
C GLY A 611 17.56 -15.65 -34.22
N ASN A 612 16.97 -14.50 -34.47
CA ASN A 612 17.66 -13.21 -34.53
C ASN A 612 18.21 -12.80 -33.17
N LEU A 613 17.42 -12.96 -32.11
CA LEU A 613 17.83 -12.65 -30.78
C LEU A 613 19.00 -13.52 -30.28
N ALA A 614 19.03 -14.81 -30.65
CA ALA A 614 20.11 -15.74 -30.33
C ALA A 614 21.45 -15.36 -30.97
N GLN A 615 21.43 -14.62 -32.08
CA GLN A 615 22.65 -14.12 -32.74
C GLN A 615 23.25 -12.93 -32.00
N VAL A 616 22.43 -12.03 -31.45
CA VAL A 616 22.88 -10.76 -30.83
C VAL A 616 23.10 -10.87 -29.34
N MET A 617 22.62 -11.91 -28.67
CA MET A 617 22.78 -12.13 -27.23
C MET A 617 23.39 -13.50 -26.92
N THR A 618 24.02 -13.62 -25.74
CA THR A 618 24.37 -14.90 -25.14
C THR A 618 23.27 -15.32 -24.17
N PRO A 619 23.07 -16.63 -23.87
CA PRO A 619 22.05 -17.07 -22.91
C PRO A 619 22.20 -16.41 -21.52
N ILE A 620 23.44 -16.17 -21.06
CA ILE A 620 23.73 -15.52 -19.79
C ILE A 620 23.32 -14.05 -19.84
N ALA A 621 23.66 -13.33 -20.92
CA ALA A 621 23.25 -11.95 -21.11
C ALA A 621 21.74 -11.81 -21.24
N ALA A 622 21.08 -12.76 -21.90
CA ALA A 622 19.63 -12.81 -22.04
C ALA A 622 18.92 -13.00 -20.69
N TYR A 623 19.43 -13.90 -19.85
CA TYR A 623 18.91 -14.07 -18.50
C TYR A 623 19.17 -12.81 -17.64
N GLY A 624 20.34 -12.19 -17.78
CA GLY A 624 20.64 -10.88 -17.16
C GLY A 624 19.69 -9.78 -17.62
N PHE A 625 19.34 -9.74 -18.92
CA PHE A 625 18.36 -8.81 -19.49
C PHE A 625 16.96 -9.03 -18.90
N LEU A 626 16.54 -10.29 -18.77
CA LEU A 626 15.29 -10.66 -18.12
C LEU A 626 15.25 -10.11 -16.69
N VAL A 627 16.26 -10.41 -15.87
CA VAL A 627 16.31 -9.99 -14.48
C VAL A 627 16.38 -8.46 -14.35
N PHE A 628 17.12 -7.79 -15.25
CA PHE A 628 17.12 -6.33 -15.30
C PHE A 628 15.71 -5.77 -15.51
N ASN A 629 14.97 -6.27 -16.49
CA ASN A 629 13.61 -5.82 -16.78
C ASN A 629 12.59 -6.19 -15.68
N LEU A 630 12.85 -7.24 -14.91
CA LEU A 630 12.04 -7.59 -13.75
C LEU A 630 12.20 -6.59 -12.61
N LEU A 631 13.43 -6.20 -12.30
CA LEU A 631 13.76 -5.44 -11.10
C LEU A 631 13.88 -3.92 -11.34
N CYS A 632 14.11 -3.45 -12.57
CA CYS A 632 14.22 -2.03 -12.87
C CYS A 632 12.89 -1.29 -12.65
N ALA A 633 12.92 0.02 -12.83
CA ALA A 633 11.72 0.85 -12.75
C ALA A 633 10.56 0.23 -13.53
N PRO A 634 9.35 0.22 -12.97
CA PRO A 634 8.18 -0.33 -13.65
C PRO A 634 7.71 0.57 -14.81
N CYS A 635 6.65 0.18 -15.50
CA CYS A 635 6.06 0.99 -16.56
C CYS A 635 5.61 2.38 -16.06
N PHE A 636 5.52 3.34 -16.97
CA PHE A 636 5.14 4.73 -16.65
C PHE A 636 3.83 4.83 -15.87
N ALA A 637 2.85 3.98 -16.15
CA ALA A 637 1.61 3.93 -15.40
C ALA A 637 1.85 3.60 -13.91
N ALA A 638 2.70 2.62 -13.63
CA ALA A 638 3.07 2.26 -12.26
C ALA A 638 3.98 3.32 -11.62
N MET A 639 4.91 3.94 -12.36
CA MET A 639 5.68 5.09 -11.87
C MET A 639 4.77 6.27 -11.48
N GLY A 640 3.71 6.54 -12.28
CA GLY A 640 2.69 7.52 -11.94
C GLY A 640 1.94 7.19 -10.65
N ALA A 641 1.67 5.91 -10.39
CA ALA A 641 1.10 5.46 -9.12
C ALA A 641 2.09 5.65 -7.97
N ILE A 642 3.37 5.27 -8.14
CA ILE A 642 4.44 5.49 -7.15
C ILE A 642 4.55 6.98 -6.81
N LYS A 643 4.59 7.87 -7.82
CA LYS A 643 4.66 9.33 -7.61
C LYS A 643 3.49 9.84 -6.76
N ARG A 644 2.28 9.35 -7.02
CA ARG A 644 1.08 9.76 -6.28
C ARG A 644 1.09 9.24 -4.85
N GLU A 645 1.42 7.96 -4.65
CA GLU A 645 1.38 7.35 -3.31
C GLU A 645 2.57 7.78 -2.42
N MET A 646 3.73 8.10 -3.01
CA MET A 646 4.86 8.69 -2.29
C MET A 646 4.60 10.14 -1.88
N ASN A 647 3.77 10.89 -2.63
CA ASN A 647 3.42 12.30 -2.43
C ASN A 647 4.62 13.23 -2.13
N ASN A 648 5.81 12.85 -2.59
CA ASN A 648 7.06 13.57 -2.40
C ASN A 648 8.03 13.25 -3.53
N ALA A 649 8.52 14.28 -4.22
CA ALA A 649 9.42 14.12 -5.37
C ALA A 649 10.75 13.44 -5.00
N LYS A 650 11.32 13.74 -3.82
CA LYS A 650 12.57 13.13 -3.36
C LYS A 650 12.41 11.62 -3.17
N TRP A 651 11.33 11.19 -2.53
CA TRP A 651 11.03 9.78 -2.31
C TRP A 651 10.69 9.04 -3.60
N PHE A 652 10.01 9.71 -4.54
CA PHE A 652 9.76 9.16 -5.87
C PHE A 652 11.07 8.86 -6.60
N TRP A 653 11.97 9.84 -6.73
CA TRP A 653 13.24 9.63 -7.42
C TRP A 653 14.14 8.64 -6.69
N PHE A 654 14.11 8.63 -5.36
CA PHE A 654 14.82 7.63 -4.58
C PHE A 654 14.32 6.21 -4.86
N ALA A 655 12.98 6.00 -4.94
CA ALA A 655 12.38 4.71 -5.25
C ALA A 655 12.80 4.22 -6.64
N ILE A 656 12.69 5.07 -7.66
CA ILE A 656 13.06 4.74 -9.04
C ILE A 656 14.57 4.47 -9.14
N GLY A 657 15.41 5.32 -8.55
CA GLY A 657 16.85 5.13 -8.53
C GLY A 657 17.26 3.84 -7.82
N TYR A 658 16.64 3.52 -6.69
CA TYR A 658 16.88 2.27 -5.96
C TYR A 658 16.56 1.04 -6.82
N GLN A 659 15.40 1.02 -7.49
CA GLN A 659 14.98 -0.07 -8.36
C GLN A 659 15.94 -0.26 -9.53
N CYS A 660 16.32 0.82 -10.21
CA CYS A 660 17.28 0.77 -11.33
C CYS A 660 18.66 0.31 -10.88
N CYS A 661 19.19 0.83 -9.76
CA CYS A 661 20.48 0.41 -9.21
C CYS A 661 20.48 -1.07 -8.81
N LEU A 662 19.43 -1.55 -8.14
CA LEU A 662 19.33 -2.95 -7.75
C LEU A 662 19.30 -3.85 -8.99
N ALA A 663 18.47 -3.50 -9.99
CA ALA A 663 18.39 -4.24 -11.24
C ALA A 663 19.74 -4.33 -11.95
N TYR A 664 20.47 -3.21 -12.02
CA TYR A 664 21.78 -3.15 -12.66
C TYR A 664 22.80 -4.02 -11.91
N ILE A 665 22.87 -3.92 -10.58
CA ILE A 665 23.81 -4.69 -9.76
C ILE A 665 23.55 -6.19 -9.89
N VAL A 666 22.28 -6.61 -9.78
CA VAL A 666 21.93 -8.03 -9.86
C VAL A 666 22.21 -8.59 -11.26
N SER A 667 21.85 -7.85 -12.31
CA SER A 667 22.11 -8.25 -13.70
C SER A 667 23.61 -8.32 -14.00
N LEU A 668 24.40 -7.35 -13.50
CA LEU A 668 25.85 -7.34 -13.61
C LEU A 668 26.48 -8.59 -12.96
N CYS A 669 26.04 -8.91 -11.73
CA CYS A 669 26.52 -10.10 -11.03
C CYS A 669 26.18 -11.38 -11.82
N ILE A 670 24.94 -11.50 -12.32
CA ILE A 670 24.51 -12.66 -13.11
C ILE A 670 25.41 -12.83 -14.34
N TYR A 671 25.62 -11.75 -15.09
CA TYR A 671 26.42 -11.83 -16.31
C TYR A 671 27.90 -12.12 -16.02
N GLN A 672 28.54 -11.37 -15.11
CA GLN A 672 29.97 -11.48 -14.82
C GLN A 672 30.31 -12.84 -14.18
N PHE A 673 29.51 -13.33 -13.24
CA PHE A 673 29.74 -14.65 -12.65
C PHE A 673 29.35 -15.78 -13.62
N GLY A 674 28.27 -15.62 -14.37
CA GLY A 674 27.87 -16.60 -15.37
C GLY A 674 28.95 -16.80 -16.44
N THR A 675 29.55 -15.71 -16.95
CA THR A 675 30.65 -15.79 -17.92
C THR A 675 31.91 -16.40 -17.30
N LEU A 676 32.22 -16.11 -16.04
CA LEU A 676 33.36 -16.70 -15.35
C LEU A 676 33.21 -18.22 -15.23
N PHE A 677 32.02 -18.71 -14.89
CA PHE A 677 31.75 -20.16 -14.78
C PHE A 677 31.73 -20.88 -16.12
N THR A 678 31.50 -20.16 -17.22
CA THR A 678 31.52 -20.73 -18.58
C THR A 678 32.86 -20.58 -19.28
N GLY A 679 33.95 -20.23 -18.55
CA GLY A 679 35.31 -20.14 -19.09
C GLY A 679 35.65 -18.77 -19.67
N GLY A 680 34.89 -17.73 -19.44
CA GLY A 680 35.19 -16.36 -19.78
C GLY A 680 36.34 -15.76 -18.94
N GLY A 681 37.06 -14.79 -19.50
CA GLY A 681 38.18 -14.16 -18.84
C GLY A 681 37.79 -13.29 -17.64
N PHE A 682 38.68 -13.20 -16.66
CA PHE A 682 38.55 -12.31 -15.51
C PHE A 682 38.86 -10.87 -15.94
N GLY A 683 37.89 -9.97 -15.82
CA GLY A 683 37.99 -8.58 -16.27
C GLY A 683 37.75 -7.55 -15.16
N LEU A 684 37.93 -6.27 -15.49
CA LEU A 684 37.64 -5.16 -14.57
C LEU A 684 36.21 -5.23 -13.98
N TRP A 685 35.23 -5.49 -14.80
CA TRP A 685 33.84 -5.56 -14.40
C TRP A 685 33.51 -6.77 -13.51
N THR A 686 34.29 -7.85 -13.62
CA THR A 686 34.22 -8.99 -12.70
C THR A 686 34.67 -8.58 -11.30
N VAL A 687 35.73 -7.77 -11.18
CA VAL A 687 36.17 -7.21 -9.89
C VAL A 687 35.07 -6.31 -9.30
N VAL A 688 34.50 -5.45 -10.12
CA VAL A 688 33.38 -4.57 -9.70
C VAL A 688 32.20 -5.38 -9.20
N ALA A 689 31.82 -6.46 -9.93
CA ALA A 689 30.73 -7.35 -9.51
C ALA A 689 31.01 -8.03 -8.16
N VAL A 690 32.25 -8.49 -7.92
CA VAL A 690 32.69 -9.07 -6.64
C VAL A 690 32.58 -8.04 -5.51
N VAL A 691 33.07 -6.82 -5.71
CA VAL A 691 33.02 -5.76 -4.71
C VAL A 691 31.55 -5.41 -4.39
N LEU A 692 30.70 -5.27 -5.41
CA LEU A 692 29.27 -4.98 -5.22
C LEU A 692 28.56 -6.13 -4.50
N LEU A 693 28.88 -7.39 -4.81
CA LEU A 693 28.33 -8.54 -4.13
C LEU A 693 28.75 -8.56 -2.64
N ILE A 694 30.04 -8.30 -2.36
CA ILE A 694 30.54 -8.21 -0.97
C ILE A 694 29.84 -7.07 -0.23
N ALA A 695 29.70 -5.90 -0.85
CA ALA A 695 28.97 -4.76 -0.27
C ALA A 695 27.49 -5.09 0.00
N PHE A 696 26.84 -5.79 -0.92
CA PHE A 696 25.46 -6.24 -0.78
C PHE A 696 25.30 -7.25 0.37
N LEU A 697 26.17 -8.25 0.45
CA LEU A 697 26.22 -9.23 1.54
C LEU A 697 26.53 -8.56 2.88
N TYR A 698 27.48 -7.61 2.91
CA TYR A 698 27.76 -6.82 4.11
C TYR A 698 26.53 -6.06 4.59
N MET A 699 25.79 -5.39 3.69
CA MET A 699 24.55 -4.70 4.06
C MET A 699 23.47 -5.69 4.53
N LEU A 700 23.41 -6.89 3.93
CA LEU A 700 22.45 -7.92 4.28
C LEU A 700 22.70 -8.52 5.67
N PHE A 701 23.99 -8.77 6.03
CA PHE A 701 24.37 -9.41 7.30
C PHE A 701 24.81 -8.43 8.39
N ARG A 702 24.98 -7.14 8.09
CA ARG A 702 25.29 -6.11 9.07
C ARG A 702 24.29 -6.17 10.23
N PRO A 703 24.76 -6.14 11.53
CA PRO A 703 23.88 -6.13 12.67
C PRO A 703 22.99 -4.86 12.67
N TYR A 704 21.73 -5.03 13.04
CA TYR A 704 20.79 -3.92 13.22
C TYR A 704 21.22 -3.08 14.43
N LYS A 705 21.41 -1.77 14.23
CA LYS A 705 21.55 -0.84 15.35
C LYS A 705 20.22 -0.14 15.54
N GLU A 706 19.55 -0.42 16.65
CA GLU A 706 18.34 0.32 17.04
C GLU A 706 18.64 1.82 17.08
N SER A 707 17.89 2.56 16.31
CA SER A 707 17.88 4.03 16.42
C SER A 707 16.86 4.41 17.48
N LYS A 708 17.32 4.83 18.63
CA LYS A 708 16.49 5.28 19.77
C LYS A 708 15.71 6.58 19.52
N SER A 709 15.64 7.10 18.31
CA SER A 709 14.90 8.32 18.03
C SER A 709 14.21 8.27 16.67
N LEU A 710 12.87 8.17 16.66
CA LEU A 710 12.00 8.60 15.57
C LEU A 710 12.08 10.14 15.48
N LYS A 711 13.11 10.68 14.87
CA LYS A 711 13.08 12.07 14.42
C LYS A 711 12.20 12.10 13.17
N VAL A 712 11.01 12.65 13.31
CA VAL A 712 10.16 13.08 12.21
C VAL A 712 10.92 14.20 11.50
N ALA A 713 11.41 13.91 10.28
CA ALA A 713 11.97 14.92 9.38
C ALA A 713 10.87 15.35 8.40
#